data_217990c11e7df058fcd2d76aec54dc2e
#
_entry.id   217990c11e7df058fcd2d76aec54dc2e
#
_cell.length_a   1.000
_cell.length_b   1.000
_cell.length_c   1.000
_cell.angle_alpha   90.00
_cell.angle_beta   90.00
_cell.angle_gamma   90.00
#
_symmetry.space_group_name_H-M   'P 1'
#
loop_
_entity.id
_entity.type
_entity.pdbx_description
1 polymer ?
#
loop_
_entity_poly.entity_id
_entity_poly.type
_entity_poly.pdbx_seq_one_letter_code
_entity_poly.pdbx_strand_id
1 'polypeptide(L)'
;MEKRIKMLLACLFLCVGMAMAQMQVTGTVISDEDGQPVIGAAVRVVGTNIGTVTDANGKFSISCPDGKKMLSVSFVGMEPIQVSARSNMKIILRNDSKNLDEIVVVAYGTQRREAKTGSITSVGAKDIADIPATSFDKMLSGKLAGVQVTQSSSQPGAASQIRIRGISSINAGNEPLYVVDGIPIINGDDAELTNSNSMLAAINPSDIENITVLKDAAAASVYGSRAANGVILITTKSGKEGKSNITARVKYGISQLANDNNFRMMNAEELLSFQRQAIVNAGLDPDNPANPVNSYRPMTMLSQPLYNWMDVVTRTGKMQEYELTLSGGSSKTKYYSSLSYHKNEGVFYGFSFERLQGRINADHQINKYLSTGTRINLSYNYGEDTPMGELYYSNPVFAGMTICPWDQVYTEDGMFNTNLPNNSNTNPRATAAYDDQWQKKYAVQASMYLQWQPIKQLTFKTTNAVEFNLVHGRRYWALEAHNNQSGYPVLQTSQTTRRNLTTSNTATFQDVYGKHSVRALLGQEAKHYEYDSNFQYSKNLNPQIPYHVGGNETNNIDYSIEDETLMSWFGILDYNFDGKYYLQASIRTDGSSLFGENKRWGTFWSVGGSWNINKEKFMESTNEWLQVLKLRASYGVNGNNNITRYMQYGTYTQSTYNGVTGLRPSTPANPDLSWEKNNSWNFGLDFHFLKRFSGSIDFYTRKTTDMLLQKAQSSTSGFNTAWANVGSMRNTGVEFQFDANIINTDDWRWDLGFNIAHNKSKVLDLGDDEMISYSVDSRLKHIVGEKMFTYYLKEYYGVNPVNGEALWVTEDGSLSNDYNKARWINAGSPEPTYTGGVNTTLSWKDLSLSVVCEFKGGNKIMIIENRYLQGDGSTMVMNQSASALNYWKNPGDTGCNPKPVAGNSSNSYSFSSTRFLENGGYFRIKDVTLSYNVDRNLLNKIGIAGARVYASGLNVFTFHNVNFWDPERGVDGMGYGIYPVTKTFVLGLDLTL
;
A
#
# COMPACT_ATOMS: atom_id res chain seq x y z
N MET A 1 -48.27 11.46 -79.97
CA MET A 1 -47.75 12.16 -78.75
C MET A 1 -48.30 11.55 -77.47
N GLU A 2 -49.53 11.18 -77.45
CA GLU A 2 -50.21 10.73 -76.19
C GLU A 2 -49.66 9.40 -75.55
N LYS A 3 -49.21 8.48 -76.41
CA LYS A 3 -48.59 7.21 -75.91
C LYS A 3 -47.20 7.40 -75.31
N ARG A 4 -46.44 8.42 -75.68
CA ARG A 4 -45.13 8.72 -75.15
C ARG A 4 -45.22 9.46 -73.80
N ILE A 5 -46.25 10.26 -73.66
CA ILE A 5 -46.50 10.95 -72.38
C ILE A 5 -47.00 10.00 -71.30
N LYS A 6 -47.89 9.03 -71.62
CA LYS A 6 -48.31 8.03 -70.67
C LYS A 6 -47.19 7.07 -70.28
N MET A 7 -46.22 6.78 -71.14
CA MET A 7 -45.06 5.95 -70.83
C MET A 7 -44.04 6.72 -69.91
N LEU A 8 -43.91 8.04 -70.19
CA LEU A 8 -43.04 8.91 -69.28
C LEU A 8 -43.67 9.13 -67.93
N LEU A 9 -44.97 9.26 -67.80
CA LEU A 9 -45.72 9.30 -66.57
C LEU A 9 -45.66 7.95 -65.82
N ALA A 10 -45.74 6.81 -66.49
CA ALA A 10 -45.60 5.50 -65.90
C ALA A 10 -44.19 5.26 -65.41
N CYS A 11 -43.15 5.70 -66.15
CA CYS A 11 -41.77 5.67 -65.68
C CYS A 11 -41.51 6.60 -64.48
N LEU A 12 -42.10 7.78 -64.46
CA LEU A 12 -42.05 8.71 -63.33
C LEU A 12 -42.73 8.13 -62.07
N PHE A 13 -43.88 7.45 -62.26
CA PHE A 13 -44.57 6.78 -61.13
C PHE A 13 -43.83 5.54 -60.64
N LEU A 14 -43.08 4.81 -61.47
CA LEU A 14 -42.20 3.71 -61.09
C LEU A 14 -40.92 4.15 -60.41
N CYS A 15 -40.42 5.38 -60.70
CA CYS A 15 -39.27 5.96 -60.01
C CYS A 15 -39.62 6.53 -58.61
N VAL A 16 -40.88 6.87 -58.34
CA VAL A 16 -41.32 7.37 -57.01
C VAL A 16 -41.70 6.21 -56.06
N GLY A 17 -41.81 4.96 -56.58
CA GLY A 17 -42.19 3.78 -55.77
C GLY A 17 -41.05 3.07 -55.05
N MET A 18 -39.78 3.49 -55.14
CA MET A 18 -38.65 2.96 -54.39
C MET A 18 -38.10 3.99 -53.39
N ALA A 19 -38.95 4.71 -52.66
CA ALA A 19 -38.54 5.25 -51.39
C ALA A 19 -38.49 4.09 -50.39
N MET A 20 -37.36 3.43 -50.32
CA MET A 20 -37.07 2.47 -49.23
C MET A 20 -37.33 3.22 -47.90
N ALA A 21 -38.19 2.69 -47.07
CA ALA A 21 -38.38 3.20 -45.75
C ALA A 21 -37.10 2.96 -44.92
N GLN A 22 -36.17 3.91 -45.02
CA GLN A 22 -34.98 3.91 -44.16
C GLN A 22 -35.37 4.38 -42.77
N MET A 23 -35.18 3.51 -41.79
CA MET A 23 -35.36 3.91 -40.38
C MET A 23 -34.23 4.83 -39.95
N GLN A 24 -34.57 6.10 -39.66
CA GLN A 24 -33.60 7.04 -39.07
C GLN A 24 -33.44 6.75 -37.58
N VAL A 25 -32.27 6.36 -37.17
CA VAL A 25 -31.90 6.04 -35.80
C VAL A 25 -31.11 7.21 -35.25
N THR A 26 -31.56 7.75 -34.13
CA THR A 26 -30.85 8.83 -33.39
C THR A 26 -30.47 8.31 -32.01
N GLY A 27 -29.42 8.88 -31.42
CA GLY A 27 -29.01 8.53 -30.07
C GLY A 27 -27.89 9.41 -29.55
N THR A 28 -27.51 9.18 -28.32
CA THR A 28 -26.40 9.84 -27.65
C THR A 28 -25.44 8.77 -27.10
N VAL A 29 -24.16 8.90 -27.39
CA VAL A 29 -23.08 8.04 -26.85
C VAL A 29 -22.42 8.81 -25.70
N ILE A 30 -22.32 8.13 -24.57
CA ILE A 30 -21.72 8.67 -23.33
C ILE A 30 -20.66 7.70 -22.78
N SER A 31 -19.72 8.25 -22.04
CA SER A 31 -18.73 7.46 -21.28
C SER A 31 -19.35 6.97 -19.96
N ASP A 32 -19.07 5.72 -19.60
CA ASP A 32 -19.43 5.13 -18.30
C ASP A 32 -18.60 5.72 -17.15
N GLU A 33 -17.42 6.26 -17.44
CA GLU A 33 -16.48 6.77 -16.45
C GLU A 33 -16.94 8.07 -15.78
N ASP A 34 -17.31 9.02 -16.61
CA ASP A 34 -17.69 10.37 -16.16
C ASP A 34 -19.08 10.77 -16.65
N GLY A 35 -19.76 9.87 -17.34
CA GLY A 35 -21.05 10.08 -17.95
C GLY A 35 -21.03 11.16 -19.06
N GLN A 36 -19.87 11.66 -19.50
CA GLN A 36 -19.77 12.72 -20.52
C GLN A 36 -20.07 12.21 -21.93
N PRO A 37 -20.50 13.09 -22.83
CA PRO A 37 -20.65 12.77 -24.24
C PRO A 37 -19.33 12.29 -24.84
N VAL A 38 -19.33 11.14 -25.53
CA VAL A 38 -18.18 10.66 -26.28
C VAL A 38 -18.22 11.31 -27.66
N ILE A 39 -17.32 12.28 -27.88
CA ILE A 39 -17.23 13.04 -29.12
C ILE A 39 -16.41 12.25 -30.16
N GLY A 40 -16.90 12.09 -31.37
CA GLY A 40 -16.20 11.37 -32.43
C GLY A 40 -16.30 9.85 -32.36
N ALA A 41 -17.18 9.29 -31.52
CA ALA A 41 -17.43 7.84 -31.51
C ALA A 41 -17.99 7.39 -32.85
N ALA A 42 -17.40 6.34 -33.42
CA ALA A 42 -17.85 5.77 -34.69
C ALA A 42 -19.09 4.90 -34.48
N VAL A 43 -20.19 5.23 -35.17
CA VAL A 43 -21.45 4.47 -35.18
C VAL A 43 -21.63 3.86 -36.56
N ARG A 44 -21.68 2.53 -36.68
CA ARG A 44 -21.80 1.82 -37.96
C ARG A 44 -22.97 0.83 -37.94
N VAL A 45 -23.66 0.72 -39.06
CA VAL A 45 -24.66 -0.34 -39.25
C VAL A 45 -23.94 -1.66 -39.56
N VAL A 46 -24.13 -2.66 -38.71
CA VAL A 46 -23.43 -3.95 -38.82
C VAL A 46 -23.71 -4.62 -40.18
N GLY A 47 -22.65 -5.04 -40.87
CA GLY A 47 -22.72 -5.68 -42.19
C GLY A 47 -23.01 -4.74 -43.35
N THR A 48 -22.73 -3.42 -43.18
CA THR A 48 -22.84 -2.38 -44.22
C THR A 48 -21.66 -1.43 -44.16
N ASN A 49 -21.50 -0.56 -45.17
CA ASN A 49 -20.55 0.54 -45.15
C ASN A 49 -21.15 1.88 -44.62
N ILE A 50 -22.39 1.81 -44.08
CA ILE A 50 -23.05 3.00 -43.54
C ILE A 50 -22.54 3.27 -42.13
N GLY A 51 -22.01 4.47 -41.92
CA GLY A 51 -21.49 4.90 -40.62
C GLY A 51 -21.60 6.42 -40.46
N THR A 52 -21.57 6.85 -39.22
CA THR A 52 -21.51 8.26 -38.78
C THR A 52 -20.60 8.38 -37.55
N VAL A 53 -20.31 9.59 -37.13
CA VAL A 53 -19.59 9.88 -35.89
C VAL A 53 -20.45 10.78 -34.99
N THR A 54 -20.25 10.67 -33.67
CA THR A 54 -20.95 11.52 -32.72
C THR A 54 -20.44 12.97 -32.73
N ASP A 55 -21.37 13.91 -32.55
CA ASP A 55 -21.08 15.35 -32.45
C ASP A 55 -20.49 15.76 -31.09
N ALA A 56 -20.29 17.07 -30.88
CA ALA A 56 -19.76 17.65 -29.63
C ALA A 56 -20.65 17.40 -28.39
N ASN A 57 -21.90 16.97 -28.56
CA ASN A 57 -22.81 16.57 -27.50
C ASN A 57 -22.99 15.05 -27.43
N GLY A 58 -22.13 14.28 -28.12
CA GLY A 58 -22.20 12.82 -28.20
C GLY A 58 -23.40 12.31 -29.02
N LYS A 59 -24.13 13.19 -29.73
CA LYS A 59 -25.33 12.81 -30.50
C LYS A 59 -24.94 12.29 -31.87
N PHE A 60 -25.69 11.29 -32.35
CA PHE A 60 -25.57 10.79 -33.71
C PHE A 60 -26.94 10.63 -34.38
N SER A 61 -26.94 10.64 -35.68
CA SER A 61 -28.08 10.28 -36.53
C SER A 61 -27.58 9.42 -37.67
N ILE A 62 -28.17 8.24 -37.86
CA ILE A 62 -27.76 7.28 -38.89
C ILE A 62 -28.98 6.63 -39.53
N SER A 63 -28.93 6.44 -40.85
CA SER A 63 -30.01 5.76 -41.62
C SER A 63 -29.72 4.25 -41.67
N CYS A 64 -30.62 3.46 -41.12
CA CYS A 64 -30.53 2.00 -41.16
C CYS A 64 -31.38 1.45 -42.32
N PRO A 65 -30.83 0.68 -43.26
CA PRO A 65 -31.58 -0.06 -44.29
C PRO A 65 -32.53 -1.09 -43.68
N ASP A 66 -33.63 -1.35 -44.32
CA ASP A 66 -34.58 -2.37 -43.88
C ASP A 66 -33.91 -3.75 -43.72
N GLY A 67 -34.19 -4.42 -42.63
CA GLY A 67 -33.63 -5.73 -42.26
C GLY A 67 -32.29 -5.66 -41.46
N LYS A 68 -31.66 -4.47 -41.32
CA LYS A 68 -30.41 -4.29 -40.54
C LYS A 68 -30.70 -3.54 -39.24
N LYS A 69 -30.88 -4.28 -38.14
CA LYS A 69 -31.31 -3.71 -36.85
C LYS A 69 -30.19 -3.62 -35.80
N MET A 70 -28.91 -3.78 -36.18
CA MET A 70 -27.78 -3.72 -35.24
C MET A 70 -26.82 -2.59 -35.60
N LEU A 71 -26.47 -1.79 -34.60
CA LEU A 71 -25.43 -0.76 -34.66
C LEU A 71 -24.21 -1.25 -33.90
N SER A 72 -23.03 -1.05 -34.47
CA SER A 72 -21.75 -1.18 -33.76
C SER A 72 -21.24 0.22 -33.46
N VAL A 73 -21.00 0.49 -32.17
CA VAL A 73 -20.48 1.78 -31.69
C VAL A 73 -19.12 1.54 -31.07
N SER A 74 -18.13 2.32 -31.49
CA SER A 74 -16.74 2.16 -31.02
C SER A 74 -16.05 3.52 -30.89
N PHE A 75 -15.15 3.62 -29.94
CA PHE A 75 -14.27 4.75 -29.72
C PHE A 75 -12.91 4.26 -29.24
N VAL A 76 -11.85 5.01 -29.51
CA VAL A 76 -10.49 4.63 -29.10
C VAL A 76 -10.37 4.55 -27.58
N GLY A 77 -9.93 3.42 -27.05
CA GLY A 77 -9.82 3.17 -25.60
C GLY A 77 -11.12 2.77 -24.91
N MET A 78 -12.21 2.53 -25.67
CA MET A 78 -13.49 2.06 -25.13
C MET A 78 -13.93 0.73 -25.75
N GLU A 79 -14.62 -0.12 -24.96
CA GLU A 79 -15.18 -1.37 -25.45
C GLU A 79 -16.19 -1.11 -26.57
N PRO A 80 -16.01 -1.68 -27.75
CA PRO A 80 -17.01 -1.58 -28.81
C PRO A 80 -18.26 -2.35 -28.43
N ILE A 81 -19.42 -1.70 -28.53
CA ILE A 81 -20.72 -2.30 -28.22
C ILE A 81 -21.56 -2.49 -29.49
N GLN A 82 -22.30 -3.59 -29.55
CA GLN A 82 -23.34 -3.78 -30.56
C GLN A 82 -24.70 -3.70 -29.90
N VAL A 83 -25.55 -2.82 -30.42
CA VAL A 83 -26.87 -2.51 -29.88
C VAL A 83 -27.96 -2.60 -30.95
N SER A 84 -29.17 -3.02 -30.59
CA SER A 84 -30.30 -3.02 -31.52
C SER A 84 -30.73 -1.59 -31.84
N ALA A 85 -30.81 -1.27 -33.13
CA ALA A 85 -31.20 0.04 -33.62
C ALA A 85 -32.61 0.43 -33.20
N ARG A 86 -32.74 1.53 -32.44
CA ARG A 86 -34.00 2.15 -31.95
C ARG A 86 -33.89 3.68 -32.09
N SER A 87 -34.98 4.36 -32.14
CA SER A 87 -35.01 5.84 -32.08
C SER A 87 -34.67 6.32 -30.68
N ASN A 88 -33.89 7.38 -30.58
CA ASN A 88 -33.53 8.08 -29.35
C ASN A 88 -32.75 7.21 -28.32
N MET A 89 -31.67 6.55 -28.77
CA MET A 89 -30.86 5.62 -27.98
C MET A 89 -29.89 6.36 -27.04
N LYS A 90 -29.74 5.85 -25.82
CA LYS A 90 -28.61 6.17 -24.96
C LYS A 90 -27.63 4.99 -25.00
N ILE A 91 -26.44 5.20 -25.52
CA ILE A 91 -25.40 4.17 -25.63
C ILE A 91 -24.26 4.55 -24.68
N ILE A 92 -23.94 3.64 -23.79
CA ILE A 92 -22.86 3.83 -22.79
C ILE A 92 -21.65 3.06 -23.30
N LEU A 93 -20.58 3.77 -23.67
CA LEU A 93 -19.29 3.18 -23.96
C LEU A 93 -18.47 3.14 -22.68
N ARG A 94 -17.82 2.04 -22.44
CA ARG A 94 -16.98 1.78 -21.27
C ARG A 94 -15.51 1.74 -21.68
N ASN A 95 -14.66 2.21 -20.78
CA ASN A 95 -13.22 2.08 -20.98
C ASN A 95 -12.85 0.61 -21.10
N ASP A 96 -12.09 0.28 -22.12
CA ASP A 96 -11.60 -1.06 -22.38
C ASP A 96 -10.25 -1.26 -21.70
N SER A 97 -10.28 -1.43 -20.38
CA SER A 97 -9.08 -1.72 -19.58
C SER A 97 -8.48 -3.10 -19.87
N LYS A 98 -9.11 -3.90 -20.71
CA LYS A 98 -8.75 -5.30 -20.99
C LYS A 98 -8.32 -5.55 -22.45
N ASN A 99 -8.38 -4.53 -23.31
CA ASN A 99 -8.03 -4.67 -24.73
C ASN A 99 -6.51 -4.59 -24.94
N LEU A 100 -6.01 -5.37 -25.87
CA LEU A 100 -4.60 -5.37 -26.31
C LEU A 100 -4.14 -4.04 -26.95
N ASP A 101 -5.07 -3.24 -27.45
CA ASP A 101 -4.82 -1.90 -27.97
C ASP A 101 -4.69 -0.85 -26.85
N GLU A 102 -4.93 -1.23 -25.60
CA GLU A 102 -4.76 -0.37 -24.44
C GLU A 102 -3.30 0.13 -24.34
N ILE A 103 -3.16 1.42 -24.15
CA ILE A 103 -1.87 2.08 -23.94
C ILE A 103 -1.50 1.92 -22.46
N VAL A 104 -0.45 1.16 -22.21
CA VAL A 104 0.13 1.02 -20.85
C VAL A 104 1.27 2.02 -20.71
N VAL A 105 1.28 2.73 -19.58
CA VAL A 105 2.42 3.60 -19.23
C VAL A 105 3.59 2.71 -18.85
N VAL A 106 4.71 2.94 -19.51
CA VAL A 106 5.99 2.28 -19.24
C VAL A 106 7.04 3.33 -18.94
N ALA A 107 8.23 2.91 -18.55
CA ALA A 107 9.33 3.82 -18.30
C ALA A 107 9.61 4.73 -19.51
N TYR A 108 9.61 6.04 -19.27
CA TYR A 108 9.88 7.09 -20.29
C TYR A 108 8.99 7.01 -21.55
N GLY A 109 7.74 6.56 -21.41
CA GLY A 109 6.80 6.55 -22.53
C GLY A 109 5.55 5.72 -22.29
N THR A 110 4.88 5.44 -23.39
CA THR A 110 3.68 4.59 -23.42
C THR A 110 3.88 3.50 -24.48
N GLN A 111 3.39 2.30 -24.18
CA GLN A 111 3.40 1.17 -25.12
C GLN A 111 2.00 0.56 -25.22
N ARG A 112 1.68 -0.05 -26.36
CA ARG A 112 0.49 -0.91 -26.45
C ARG A 112 0.68 -2.16 -25.59
N ARG A 113 -0.36 -2.62 -24.93
CA ARG A 113 -0.34 -3.85 -24.11
C ARG A 113 0.17 -5.06 -24.88
N GLU A 114 -0.10 -5.12 -26.18
CA GLU A 114 0.41 -6.20 -27.05
C GLU A 114 1.95 -6.16 -27.24
N ALA A 115 2.58 -4.99 -27.09
CA ALA A 115 4.03 -4.82 -27.26
C ALA A 115 4.83 -5.13 -25.98
N LYS A 116 4.18 -5.35 -24.87
CA LYS A 116 4.76 -5.64 -23.57
C LYS A 116 5.61 -6.92 -23.60
N THR A 117 6.88 -6.84 -23.21
CA THR A 117 7.82 -7.96 -23.11
C THR A 117 8.04 -8.41 -21.66
N GLY A 118 7.87 -7.51 -20.69
CA GLY A 118 8.03 -7.75 -19.25
C GLY A 118 6.71 -8.05 -18.52
N SER A 119 6.82 -8.38 -17.23
CA SER A 119 5.70 -8.58 -16.32
C SER A 119 5.23 -7.22 -15.77
N ILE A 120 4.12 -6.72 -16.33
CA ILE A 120 3.52 -5.42 -16.01
C ILE A 120 2.05 -5.62 -15.68
N THR A 121 1.57 -5.05 -14.58
CA THR A 121 0.15 -5.04 -14.20
C THR A 121 -0.28 -3.61 -13.92
N SER A 122 -1.57 -3.28 -14.17
CA SER A 122 -2.11 -1.94 -13.97
C SER A 122 -3.47 -1.97 -13.28
N VAL A 123 -3.76 -0.88 -12.54
CA VAL A 123 -5.05 -0.61 -11.89
C VAL A 123 -5.49 0.77 -12.34
N GLY A 124 -6.68 0.89 -12.90
CA GLY A 124 -7.23 2.15 -13.40
C GLY A 124 -7.93 2.99 -12.33
N ALA A 125 -8.24 4.24 -12.68
CA ALA A 125 -8.96 5.18 -11.79
C ALA A 125 -10.26 4.61 -11.21
N LYS A 126 -11.03 3.85 -11.98
CA LYS A 126 -12.29 3.25 -11.55
C LYS A 126 -12.15 2.25 -10.42
N ASP A 127 -11.04 1.51 -10.44
CA ASP A 127 -10.79 0.46 -9.44
C ASP A 127 -10.41 1.04 -8.08
N ILE A 128 -10.06 2.34 -8.02
CA ILE A 128 -9.56 3.01 -6.81
C ILE A 128 -10.41 4.19 -6.34
N ALA A 129 -11.23 4.79 -7.20
CA ALA A 129 -11.91 6.07 -6.92
C ALA A 129 -12.86 6.05 -5.71
N ASP A 130 -13.51 4.92 -5.45
CA ASP A 130 -14.54 4.80 -4.42
C ASP A 130 -14.00 4.35 -3.07
N ILE A 131 -12.77 3.85 -3.03
CA ILE A 131 -12.15 3.34 -1.81
C ILE A 131 -11.76 4.52 -0.91
N PRO A 132 -12.34 4.65 0.28
CA PRO A 132 -12.03 5.75 1.19
C PRO A 132 -10.72 5.48 1.96
N ALA A 133 -9.57 5.62 1.31
CA ALA A 133 -8.26 5.46 1.92
C ALA A 133 -7.49 6.78 1.93
N THR A 134 -6.68 7.00 2.96
CA THR A 134 -5.83 8.20 3.11
C THR A 134 -4.72 8.29 2.08
N SER A 135 -4.27 7.13 1.56
CA SER A 135 -3.22 7.04 0.54
C SER A 135 -3.51 5.90 -0.45
N PHE A 136 -3.01 6.03 -1.68
CA PHE A 136 -3.33 5.12 -2.79
C PHE A 136 -2.71 3.73 -2.66
N ASP A 137 -1.61 3.59 -1.93
CA ASP A 137 -0.92 2.32 -1.68
C ASP A 137 -1.83 1.30 -0.98
N LYS A 138 -2.68 1.77 -0.05
CA LYS A 138 -3.68 0.94 0.64
C LYS A 138 -4.76 0.37 -0.31
N MET A 139 -5.00 1.04 -1.43
CA MET A 139 -6.01 0.65 -2.41
C MET A 139 -5.54 -0.48 -3.35
N LEU A 140 -4.24 -0.80 -3.37
CA LEU A 140 -3.67 -1.85 -4.21
C LEU A 140 -3.84 -3.26 -3.62
N SER A 141 -4.21 -3.35 -2.35
CA SER A 141 -4.36 -4.63 -1.63
C SER A 141 -5.39 -5.55 -2.30
N GLY A 142 -5.02 -6.81 -2.55
CA GLY A 142 -5.87 -7.83 -3.17
C GLY A 142 -6.17 -7.65 -4.67
N LYS A 143 -5.63 -6.61 -5.34
CA LYS A 143 -5.94 -6.30 -6.74
C LYS A 143 -4.89 -6.80 -7.73
N LEU A 144 -3.65 -6.95 -7.32
CA LEU A 144 -2.52 -7.26 -8.20
C LEU A 144 -1.77 -8.49 -7.74
N ALA A 145 -1.61 -9.48 -8.61
CA ALA A 145 -0.79 -10.66 -8.34
C ALA A 145 0.67 -10.27 -8.05
N GLY A 146 1.27 -10.86 -7.00
CA GLY A 146 2.67 -10.62 -6.62
C GLY A 146 2.95 -9.28 -5.96
N VAL A 147 1.91 -8.48 -5.65
CA VAL A 147 2.01 -7.23 -4.90
C VAL A 147 1.35 -7.44 -3.54
N GLN A 148 2.15 -7.50 -2.50
CA GLN A 148 1.69 -7.59 -1.12
C GLN A 148 1.67 -6.19 -0.50
N VAL A 149 0.52 -5.77 0.00
CA VAL A 149 0.36 -4.56 0.80
C VAL A 149 0.13 -4.99 2.25
N THR A 150 0.93 -4.49 3.17
CA THR A 150 0.80 -4.79 4.61
C THR A 150 0.59 -3.48 5.36
N GLN A 151 -0.47 -3.43 6.16
CA GLN A 151 -0.77 -2.31 7.04
C GLN A 151 -0.31 -2.67 8.46
N SER A 152 0.89 -2.23 8.84
CA SER A 152 1.39 -2.43 10.21
C SER A 152 0.61 -1.64 11.26
N SER A 153 -0.10 -0.59 10.85
CA SER A 153 -0.98 0.23 11.70
C SER A 153 -2.14 0.76 10.88
N SER A 154 -3.34 0.73 11.45
CA SER A 154 -4.55 1.35 10.84
C SER A 154 -4.83 2.76 11.36
N GLN A 155 -3.90 3.38 12.09
CA GLN A 155 -4.08 4.77 12.51
C GLN A 155 -4.27 5.70 11.30
N PRO A 156 -5.03 6.79 11.44
CA PRO A 156 -5.18 7.78 10.38
C PRO A 156 -3.82 8.32 9.90
N GLY A 157 -3.58 8.33 8.59
CA GLY A 157 -2.33 8.84 8.00
C GLY A 157 -1.13 7.87 8.02
N ALA A 158 -1.22 6.70 8.67
CA ALA A 158 -0.10 5.74 8.73
C ALA A 158 0.36 5.26 7.35
N ALA A 159 1.67 5.02 7.24
CA ALA A 159 2.29 4.39 6.09
C ALA A 159 1.90 2.90 5.98
N SER A 160 1.83 2.37 4.77
CA SER A 160 1.77 0.94 4.50
C SER A 160 3.09 0.46 3.87
N GLN A 161 3.34 -0.84 3.97
CA GLN A 161 4.53 -1.48 3.41
C GLN A 161 4.13 -2.29 2.18
N ILE A 162 4.77 -2.00 1.04
CA ILE A 162 4.56 -2.76 -0.20
C ILE A 162 5.76 -3.65 -0.48
N ARG A 163 5.49 -4.90 -0.84
CA ARG A 163 6.49 -5.86 -1.29
C ARG A 163 6.07 -6.43 -2.64
N ILE A 164 6.97 -6.38 -3.61
CA ILE A 164 6.77 -6.97 -4.94
C ILE A 164 7.67 -8.20 -5.05
N ARG A 165 7.05 -9.39 -5.18
CA ARG A 165 7.75 -10.68 -5.26
C ARG A 165 8.65 -10.98 -4.05
N GLY A 166 8.19 -10.58 -2.86
CA GLY A 166 8.87 -10.84 -1.59
C GLY A 166 9.98 -9.84 -1.24
N ILE A 167 10.77 -10.20 -0.23
CA ILE A 167 11.88 -9.40 0.33
C ILE A 167 13.14 -9.71 -0.47
N SER A 168 14.02 -8.73 -0.69
CA SER A 168 15.20 -8.87 -1.53
C SER A 168 16.53 -8.59 -0.82
N SER A 169 16.51 -7.95 0.36
CA SER A 169 17.70 -7.58 1.10
C SER A 169 17.47 -7.66 2.61
N ILE A 170 18.55 -7.86 3.38
CA ILE A 170 18.56 -7.86 4.84
C ILE A 170 18.63 -6.41 5.37
N ASN A 171 19.60 -5.63 4.93
CA ASN A 171 19.89 -4.29 5.47
C ASN A 171 19.59 -3.15 4.50
N ALA A 172 19.52 -3.41 3.18
CA ALA A 172 19.07 -2.41 2.24
C ALA A 172 17.53 -2.36 2.18
N GLY A 173 16.98 -1.23 1.73
CA GLY A 173 15.54 -1.04 1.65
C GLY A 173 14.85 -2.04 0.72
N ASN A 174 13.65 -2.46 1.10
CA ASN A 174 12.83 -3.44 0.38
C ASN A 174 11.56 -2.84 -0.25
N GLU A 175 11.36 -1.51 -0.12
CA GLU A 175 10.24 -0.80 -0.74
C GLU A 175 10.47 -0.62 -2.25
N PRO A 176 9.40 -0.69 -3.07
CA PRO A 176 9.49 -0.37 -4.49
C PRO A 176 9.79 1.11 -4.72
N LEU A 177 10.33 1.42 -5.90
CA LEU A 177 10.47 2.80 -6.34
C LEU A 177 9.11 3.34 -6.79
N TYR A 178 8.72 4.52 -6.29
CA TYR A 178 7.53 5.24 -6.75
C TYR A 178 7.92 6.33 -7.76
N VAL A 179 7.19 6.37 -8.87
CA VAL A 179 7.41 7.34 -9.95
C VAL A 179 6.07 8.00 -10.28
N VAL A 180 5.96 9.29 -10.06
CA VAL A 180 4.75 10.09 -10.35
C VAL A 180 4.98 10.94 -11.58
N ASP A 181 4.15 10.77 -12.59
CA ASP A 181 4.24 11.50 -13.89
C ASP A 181 5.66 11.47 -14.51
N GLY A 182 6.36 10.34 -14.33
CA GLY A 182 7.71 10.10 -14.83
C GLY A 182 8.85 10.56 -13.91
N ILE A 183 8.56 11.10 -12.74
CA ILE A 183 9.54 11.58 -11.76
C ILE A 183 9.59 10.66 -10.55
N PRO A 184 10.76 10.09 -10.20
CA PRO A 184 10.92 9.36 -8.96
C PRO A 184 10.74 10.26 -7.74
N ILE A 185 9.90 9.83 -6.81
CA ILE A 185 9.58 10.56 -5.57
C ILE A 185 10.17 9.89 -4.33
N ILE A 186 10.27 10.65 -3.26
CA ILE A 186 10.62 10.14 -1.93
C ILE A 186 9.41 9.39 -1.37
N ASN A 187 9.63 8.23 -0.76
CA ASN A 187 8.60 7.38 -0.17
C ASN A 187 9.01 6.87 1.22
N GLY A 188 8.10 6.22 1.89
CA GLY A 188 8.29 5.63 3.21
C GLY A 188 7.50 6.33 4.30
N ASP A 189 7.96 6.15 5.52
CA ASP A 189 7.43 6.80 6.72
C ASP A 189 8.31 8.01 7.06
N ASP A 190 7.70 9.18 7.26
CA ASP A 190 8.39 10.42 7.66
C ASP A 190 7.98 10.90 9.05
N ALA A 191 7.52 9.98 9.89
CA ALA A 191 7.24 10.27 11.29
C ALA A 191 8.53 10.71 12.02
N GLU A 192 8.47 11.89 12.62
CA GLU A 192 9.58 12.44 13.41
C GLU A 192 9.32 12.23 14.91
N LEU A 193 8.16 12.67 15.38
CA LEU A 193 7.73 12.57 16.78
C LEU A 193 6.37 11.90 16.93
N THR A 194 5.73 11.51 15.82
CA THR A 194 4.51 10.71 15.75
C THR A 194 4.84 9.24 15.49
N ASN A 195 3.86 8.33 15.61
CA ASN A 195 4.12 6.90 15.46
C ASN A 195 4.31 6.48 14.00
N SER A 196 3.56 7.07 13.09
CA SER A 196 3.66 6.80 11.64
C SER A 196 2.99 7.90 10.82
N ASN A 197 3.63 8.30 9.73
CA ASN A 197 3.10 9.29 8.79
C ASN A 197 3.57 8.96 7.36
N SER A 198 2.63 8.64 6.47
CA SER A 198 2.95 8.27 5.09
C SER A 198 3.41 9.45 4.25
N MET A 199 4.57 9.32 3.61
CA MET A 199 4.98 10.29 2.57
C MET A 199 4.02 10.31 1.40
N LEU A 200 3.44 9.16 1.04
CA LEU A 200 2.50 8.99 -0.07
C LEU A 200 1.14 9.64 0.20
N ALA A 201 0.81 9.95 1.46
CA ALA A 201 -0.41 10.68 1.82
C ALA A 201 -0.46 12.12 1.28
N ALA A 202 0.66 12.66 0.77
CA ALA A 202 0.69 13.93 0.06
C ALA A 202 0.01 13.90 -1.32
N ILE A 203 -0.34 12.70 -1.83
CA ILE A 203 -1.00 12.52 -3.13
C ILE A 203 -2.46 12.11 -2.91
N ASN A 204 -3.39 12.88 -3.47
CA ASN A 204 -4.81 12.51 -3.43
C ASN A 204 -5.06 11.32 -4.37
N PRO A 205 -5.58 10.20 -3.88
CA PRO A 205 -5.94 9.06 -4.72
C PRO A 205 -6.91 9.41 -5.86
N SER A 206 -7.80 10.36 -5.65
CA SER A 206 -8.76 10.81 -6.65
C SER A 206 -8.11 11.52 -7.86
N ASP A 207 -6.87 12.04 -7.72
CA ASP A 207 -6.11 12.64 -8.81
C ASP A 207 -5.43 11.61 -9.73
N ILE A 208 -5.45 10.32 -9.35
CA ILE A 208 -4.77 9.26 -10.08
C ILE A 208 -5.64 8.77 -11.24
N GLU A 209 -5.04 8.66 -12.43
CA GLU A 209 -5.66 8.06 -13.61
C GLU A 209 -5.32 6.57 -13.73
N ASN A 210 -4.06 6.21 -13.44
CA ASN A 210 -3.60 4.82 -13.55
C ASN A 210 -2.39 4.57 -12.63
N ILE A 211 -2.32 3.35 -12.06
CA ILE A 211 -1.16 2.85 -11.34
C ILE A 211 -0.67 1.61 -12.08
N THR A 212 0.59 1.63 -12.53
CA THR A 212 1.24 0.51 -13.22
C THR A 212 2.38 -0.03 -12.38
N VAL A 213 2.43 -1.34 -12.17
CA VAL A 213 3.49 -2.02 -11.41
C VAL A 213 4.39 -2.80 -12.36
N LEU A 214 5.68 -2.45 -12.36
CA LEU A 214 6.75 -3.11 -13.09
C LEU A 214 7.42 -4.11 -12.14
N LYS A 215 7.26 -5.42 -12.42
CA LYS A 215 7.64 -6.49 -11.48
C LYS A 215 8.93 -7.21 -11.84
N ASP A 216 9.38 -7.14 -13.09
CA ASP A 216 10.59 -7.81 -13.56
C ASP A 216 11.65 -6.86 -14.08
N ALA A 217 12.84 -7.40 -14.34
CA ALA A 217 13.97 -6.60 -14.79
C ALA A 217 13.75 -5.99 -16.18
N ALA A 218 13.07 -6.66 -17.12
CA ALA A 218 12.83 -6.10 -18.45
C ALA A 218 11.98 -4.84 -18.42
N ALA A 219 10.98 -4.81 -17.54
CA ALA A 219 10.12 -3.64 -17.36
C ALA A 219 10.80 -2.54 -16.52
N ALA A 220 11.61 -2.90 -15.52
CA ALA A 220 12.09 -1.99 -14.48
C ALA A 220 13.55 -1.52 -14.64
N SER A 221 14.39 -2.22 -15.44
CA SER A 221 15.85 -1.97 -15.50
C SER A 221 16.23 -0.57 -15.97
N VAL A 222 15.36 0.10 -16.70
CA VAL A 222 15.59 1.49 -17.11
C VAL A 222 15.61 2.47 -15.91
N TYR A 223 15.07 2.08 -14.76
CA TYR A 223 15.21 2.77 -13.48
C TYR A 223 16.45 2.29 -12.69
N GLY A 224 17.17 1.30 -13.21
CA GLY A 224 18.52 0.88 -12.83
C GLY A 224 18.67 0.49 -11.38
N SER A 225 19.50 1.24 -10.68
CA SER A 225 19.91 1.03 -9.30
C SER A 225 18.80 1.18 -8.24
N ARG A 226 17.63 1.66 -8.61
CA ARG A 226 16.49 1.84 -7.71
C ARG A 226 15.35 0.86 -7.95
N ALA A 227 15.55 -0.04 -8.94
CA ALA A 227 14.48 -0.91 -9.44
C ALA A 227 14.53 -2.35 -8.92
N ALA A 228 15.44 -2.66 -7.99
CA ALA A 228 15.60 -4.01 -7.43
C ALA A 228 14.31 -4.59 -6.83
N ASN A 229 13.50 -3.73 -6.21
CA ASN A 229 12.26 -4.10 -5.54
C ASN A 229 11.01 -3.88 -6.38
N GLY A 230 11.20 -3.62 -7.71
CA GLY A 230 10.13 -3.24 -8.62
C GLY A 230 9.85 -1.74 -8.62
N VAL A 231 8.99 -1.30 -9.53
CA VAL A 231 8.64 0.11 -9.71
C VAL A 231 7.13 0.28 -9.79
N ILE A 232 6.59 1.25 -9.09
CA ILE A 232 5.18 1.66 -9.13
C ILE A 232 5.10 3.00 -9.86
N LEU A 233 4.54 2.96 -11.07
CA LEU A 233 4.31 4.15 -11.89
C LEU A 233 2.91 4.68 -11.62
N ILE A 234 2.80 5.94 -11.26
CA ILE A 234 1.56 6.64 -10.99
C ILE A 234 1.40 7.73 -12.04
N THR A 235 0.33 7.62 -12.81
CA THR A 235 -0.06 8.65 -13.77
C THR A 235 -1.22 9.43 -13.18
N THR A 236 -1.09 10.75 -13.13
CA THR A 236 -2.16 11.60 -12.62
C THR A 236 -3.07 12.06 -13.76
N LYS A 237 -4.31 12.41 -13.42
CA LYS A 237 -5.31 12.90 -14.37
C LYS A 237 -4.83 14.13 -15.11
N SER A 238 -5.09 14.19 -16.41
CA SER A 238 -4.78 15.29 -17.30
C SER A 238 -6.06 15.83 -17.96
N GLY A 239 -5.98 17.04 -18.51
CA GLY A 239 -7.10 17.63 -19.26
C GLY A 239 -7.35 16.87 -20.57
N LYS A 240 -8.63 16.79 -20.96
CA LYS A 240 -9.06 16.25 -22.25
C LYS A 240 -9.58 17.38 -23.13
N GLU A 241 -9.48 17.23 -24.45
CA GLU A 241 -10.07 18.17 -25.38
C GLU A 241 -11.60 18.13 -25.27
N GLY A 242 -12.23 19.30 -25.11
CA GLY A 242 -13.67 19.43 -24.94
C GLY A 242 -14.07 20.58 -24.03
N LYS A 243 -15.35 20.62 -23.66
CA LYS A 243 -15.87 21.59 -22.69
C LYS A 243 -15.23 21.38 -21.31
N SER A 244 -15.11 22.46 -20.56
CA SER A 244 -14.71 22.39 -19.16
C SER A 244 -15.75 21.70 -18.33
N ASN A 245 -15.36 20.73 -17.53
CA ASN A 245 -16.19 20.00 -16.58
C ASN A 245 -15.75 20.34 -15.16
N ILE A 246 -16.70 20.65 -14.32
CA ILE A 246 -16.49 20.83 -12.88
C ILE A 246 -17.12 19.62 -12.18
N THR A 247 -16.36 18.92 -11.35
CA THR A 247 -16.88 17.83 -10.53
C THR A 247 -16.65 18.15 -9.05
N ALA A 248 -17.71 18.09 -8.26
CA ALA A 248 -17.66 18.18 -6.80
C ALA A 248 -17.92 16.80 -6.19
N ARG A 249 -17.10 16.40 -5.24
CA ARG A 249 -17.23 15.14 -4.51
C ARG A 249 -17.30 15.40 -3.01
N VAL A 250 -18.22 14.72 -2.34
CA VAL A 250 -18.36 14.75 -0.88
C VAL A 250 -18.45 13.32 -0.36
N LYS A 251 -17.61 12.99 0.64
CA LYS A 251 -17.68 11.71 1.36
C LYS A 251 -17.80 11.98 2.85
N TYR A 252 -18.65 11.20 3.51
CA TYR A 252 -18.78 11.20 4.97
C TYR A 252 -18.79 9.75 5.47
N GLY A 253 -17.99 9.45 6.49
CA GLY A 253 -17.86 8.09 7.00
C GLY A 253 -17.76 8.02 8.51
N ILE A 254 -17.99 6.82 9.02
CA ILE A 254 -17.79 6.44 10.41
C ILE A 254 -16.92 5.19 10.49
N SER A 255 -16.07 5.14 11.53
CA SER A 255 -15.14 4.04 11.75
C SER A 255 -15.31 3.45 13.14
N GLN A 256 -15.14 2.12 13.25
CA GLN A 256 -15.18 1.36 14.49
C GLN A 256 -14.06 0.30 14.47
N LEU A 257 -13.71 -0.24 15.64
CA LEU A 257 -12.78 -1.38 15.70
C LEU A 257 -13.34 -2.60 14.96
N ALA A 258 -12.49 -3.26 14.17
CA ALA A 258 -12.81 -4.57 13.62
C ALA A 258 -12.51 -5.65 14.69
N ASN A 259 -13.54 -6.41 15.07
CA ASN A 259 -13.42 -7.53 16.00
C ASN A 259 -14.30 -8.68 15.52
N ASP A 260 -13.84 -9.41 14.49
CA ASP A 260 -14.64 -10.39 13.78
C ASP A 260 -14.67 -11.77 14.44
N ASN A 261 -13.74 -12.04 15.35
CA ASN A 261 -13.65 -13.29 16.12
C ASN A 261 -14.12 -13.17 17.58
N ASN A 262 -14.72 -12.01 17.94
CA ASN A 262 -15.18 -11.73 19.30
C ASN A 262 -14.08 -11.85 20.38
N PHE A 263 -12.85 -11.48 20.05
CA PHE A 263 -11.78 -11.36 21.04
C PHE A 263 -12.20 -10.35 22.10
N ARG A 264 -12.09 -10.74 23.37
CA ARG A 264 -12.47 -9.89 24.50
C ARG A 264 -11.55 -10.06 25.69
N MET A 265 -11.50 -9.04 26.50
CA MET A 265 -10.90 -9.08 27.82
C MET A 265 -11.87 -9.69 28.84
N MET A 266 -11.36 -10.17 29.96
CA MET A 266 -12.19 -10.61 31.08
C MET A 266 -12.99 -9.41 31.61
N ASN A 267 -14.24 -9.65 31.98
CA ASN A 267 -15.00 -8.71 32.79
C ASN A 267 -14.51 -8.75 34.26
N ALA A 268 -15.02 -7.87 35.11
CA ALA A 268 -14.57 -7.75 36.51
C ALA A 268 -14.74 -9.05 37.33
N GLU A 269 -15.87 -9.75 37.18
CA GLU A 269 -16.16 -11.00 37.87
C GLU A 269 -15.23 -12.13 37.41
N GLU A 270 -15.06 -12.28 36.11
CA GLU A 270 -14.16 -13.27 35.51
C GLU A 270 -12.70 -13.03 35.92
N LEU A 271 -12.24 -11.80 35.89
CA LEU A 271 -10.87 -11.44 36.28
C LEU A 271 -10.64 -11.67 37.78
N LEU A 272 -11.56 -11.22 38.61
CA LEU A 272 -11.46 -11.42 40.05
C LEU A 272 -11.45 -12.92 40.40
N SER A 273 -12.34 -13.71 39.78
CA SER A 273 -12.37 -15.15 39.96
C SER A 273 -11.07 -15.83 39.53
N PHE A 274 -10.53 -15.46 38.37
CA PHE A 274 -9.26 -15.95 37.85
C PHE A 274 -8.09 -15.61 38.78
N GLN A 275 -7.99 -14.36 39.25
CA GLN A 275 -6.92 -13.92 40.14
C GLN A 275 -7.04 -14.58 41.52
N ARG A 276 -8.23 -14.72 42.08
CA ARG A 276 -8.46 -15.42 43.34
C ARG A 276 -8.03 -16.89 43.23
N GLN A 277 -8.37 -17.57 42.12
CA GLN A 277 -7.92 -18.94 41.90
C GLN A 277 -6.38 -19.03 41.79
N ALA A 278 -5.74 -18.06 41.15
CA ALA A 278 -4.28 -18.02 41.08
C ALA A 278 -3.63 -17.85 42.46
N ILE A 279 -4.23 -17.05 43.34
CA ILE A 279 -3.79 -16.87 44.74
C ILE A 279 -3.95 -18.16 45.52
N VAL A 280 -5.11 -18.84 45.41
CA VAL A 280 -5.34 -20.15 46.04
C VAL A 280 -4.34 -21.19 45.56
N ASN A 281 -4.04 -21.22 44.28
CA ASN A 281 -3.05 -22.12 43.69
C ASN A 281 -1.61 -21.83 44.18
N ALA A 282 -1.34 -20.62 44.65
CA ALA A 282 -0.09 -20.23 45.29
C ALA A 282 -0.04 -20.56 46.78
N GLY A 283 -1.11 -21.17 47.31
CA GLY A 283 -1.22 -21.52 48.75
C GLY A 283 -1.57 -20.38 49.66
N LEU A 284 -2.15 -19.30 49.12
CA LEU A 284 -2.52 -18.09 49.88
C LEU A 284 -4.07 -17.96 49.97
N ASP A 285 -4.55 -17.22 50.96
CA ASP A 285 -5.96 -16.87 51.10
C ASP A 285 -6.20 -15.50 50.43
N PRO A 286 -7.02 -15.41 49.34
CA PRO A 286 -7.27 -14.17 48.63
C PRO A 286 -7.95 -13.06 49.45
N ASP A 287 -8.56 -13.41 50.58
CA ASP A 287 -9.25 -12.47 51.48
C ASP A 287 -8.37 -12.01 52.66
N ASN A 288 -7.13 -12.50 52.74
CA ASN A 288 -6.20 -12.09 53.80
C ASN A 288 -5.48 -10.76 53.49
N PRO A 289 -5.78 -9.67 54.20
CA PRO A 289 -5.16 -8.34 53.92
C PRO A 289 -3.66 -8.30 54.28
N ALA A 290 -3.11 -9.29 54.98
CA ALA A 290 -1.68 -9.38 55.25
C ALA A 290 -0.87 -9.92 54.07
N ASN A 291 -1.51 -10.41 53.01
CA ASN A 291 -0.85 -10.81 51.79
C ASN A 291 -0.17 -9.62 51.11
N PRO A 292 0.84 -9.84 50.25
CA PRO A 292 1.31 -8.81 49.34
C PRO A 292 0.15 -8.18 48.56
N VAL A 293 0.24 -6.88 48.26
CA VAL A 293 -0.85 -6.11 47.60
C VAL A 293 -1.39 -6.81 46.34
N ASN A 294 -0.53 -7.46 45.59
CA ASN A 294 -0.92 -8.20 44.39
C ASN A 294 -1.59 -9.56 44.66
N SER A 295 -1.61 -10.04 45.91
CA SER A 295 -2.23 -11.29 46.35
C SER A 295 -3.40 -11.08 47.33
N TYR A 296 -3.89 -9.85 47.45
CA TYR A 296 -5.12 -9.52 48.19
C TYR A 296 -6.21 -9.14 47.20
N ARG A 297 -7.27 -9.96 47.12
CA ARG A 297 -8.36 -9.82 46.13
C ARG A 297 -9.72 -10.13 46.77
N PRO A 298 -10.20 -9.24 47.67
CA PRO A 298 -11.49 -9.46 48.31
C PRO A 298 -12.66 -9.26 47.34
N MET A 299 -13.78 -9.92 47.60
CA MET A 299 -14.99 -9.76 46.78
C MET A 299 -15.54 -8.33 46.75
N THR A 300 -15.20 -7.52 47.74
CA THR A 300 -15.60 -6.10 47.83
C THR A 300 -15.03 -5.24 46.68
N MET A 301 -14.03 -5.74 45.94
CA MET A 301 -13.55 -5.05 44.70
C MET A 301 -14.63 -4.89 43.66
N LEU A 302 -15.67 -5.71 43.64
CA LEU A 302 -16.82 -5.58 42.75
C LEU A 302 -17.86 -4.55 43.19
N SER A 303 -17.72 -3.98 44.39
CA SER A 303 -18.69 -3.01 44.97
C SER A 303 -18.43 -1.56 44.52
N GLN A 304 -17.33 -1.33 43.83
CA GLN A 304 -16.97 0.00 43.29
C GLN A 304 -17.40 0.12 41.80
N PRO A 305 -17.40 1.31 41.22
CA PRO A 305 -17.64 1.45 39.77
C PRO A 305 -16.66 0.62 38.91
N LEU A 306 -17.20 -0.08 37.96
CA LEU A 306 -16.45 -1.01 37.11
C LEU A 306 -16.42 -0.46 35.66
N TYR A 307 -15.27 -0.55 35.02
CA TYR A 307 -15.06 -0.01 33.67
C TYR A 307 -14.61 -1.09 32.68
N ASN A 308 -15.13 -1.04 31.46
CA ASN A 308 -14.47 -1.64 30.30
C ASN A 308 -13.49 -0.61 29.75
N TRP A 309 -12.21 -0.75 30.01
CA TRP A 309 -11.21 0.22 29.61
C TRP A 309 -11.07 0.38 28.09
N MET A 310 -11.42 -0.65 27.29
CA MET A 310 -11.48 -0.48 25.85
C MET A 310 -12.56 0.53 25.43
N ASP A 311 -13.72 0.53 26.06
CA ASP A 311 -14.77 1.52 25.77
C ASP A 311 -14.36 2.93 26.26
N VAL A 312 -13.56 3.00 27.32
CA VAL A 312 -13.03 4.27 27.85
C VAL A 312 -12.07 4.93 26.87
N VAL A 313 -11.19 4.17 26.20
CA VAL A 313 -10.16 4.71 25.30
C VAL A 313 -10.62 4.84 23.87
N THR A 314 -11.76 4.26 23.49
CA THR A 314 -12.27 4.28 22.11
C THR A 314 -13.47 5.20 21.93
N ARG A 315 -13.71 5.55 20.66
CA ARG A 315 -14.88 6.32 20.19
C ARG A 315 -15.24 5.86 18.78
N THR A 316 -16.40 6.28 18.29
CA THR A 316 -16.70 6.19 16.86
C THR A 316 -15.86 7.24 16.12
N GLY A 317 -14.94 6.79 15.27
CA GLY A 317 -14.15 7.66 14.40
C GLY A 317 -15.03 8.28 13.31
N LYS A 318 -14.62 9.44 12.79
CA LYS A 318 -15.34 10.16 11.72
C LYS A 318 -14.40 10.50 10.57
N MET A 319 -14.88 10.34 9.34
CA MET A 319 -14.16 10.71 8.14
C MET A 319 -15.00 11.64 7.28
N GLN A 320 -14.37 12.68 6.73
CA GLN A 320 -14.98 13.61 5.77
C GLN A 320 -13.96 13.95 4.69
N GLU A 321 -14.45 14.02 3.46
CA GLU A 321 -13.66 14.41 2.30
C GLU A 321 -14.50 15.31 1.39
N TYR A 322 -13.91 16.41 0.97
CA TYR A 322 -14.48 17.38 0.03
C TYR A 322 -13.49 17.60 -1.10
N GLU A 323 -13.94 17.47 -2.32
CA GLU A 323 -13.10 17.61 -3.50
C GLU A 323 -13.81 18.42 -4.57
N LEU A 324 -13.07 19.32 -5.21
CA LEU A 324 -13.49 20.06 -6.38
C LEU A 324 -12.46 19.86 -7.49
N THR A 325 -12.89 19.39 -8.66
CA THR A 325 -12.03 19.24 -9.82
C THR A 325 -12.53 20.04 -10.99
N LEU A 326 -11.59 20.59 -11.76
CA LEU A 326 -11.84 21.30 -13.01
C LEU A 326 -10.96 20.70 -14.09
N SER A 327 -11.55 20.21 -15.18
CA SER A 327 -10.81 19.64 -16.30
C SER A 327 -11.39 20.11 -17.63
N GLY A 328 -10.52 20.28 -18.63
CA GLY A 328 -10.96 20.71 -19.95
C GLY A 328 -9.79 20.99 -20.88
N GLY A 329 -10.09 21.57 -22.05
CA GLY A 329 -9.03 22.00 -22.93
C GLY A 329 -9.47 22.14 -24.39
N SER A 330 -8.52 22.65 -25.16
CA SER A 330 -8.58 22.72 -26.62
C SER A 330 -7.52 21.80 -27.24
N SER A 331 -7.45 21.77 -28.56
CA SER A 331 -6.36 21.08 -29.30
C SER A 331 -4.96 21.59 -28.95
N LYS A 332 -4.83 22.83 -28.43
CA LYS A 332 -3.55 23.42 -28.04
C LYS A 332 -3.24 23.36 -26.57
N THR A 333 -4.24 23.52 -25.70
CA THR A 333 -4.03 23.59 -24.26
C THR A 333 -5.00 22.67 -23.56
N LYS A 334 -4.49 21.80 -22.71
CA LYS A 334 -5.27 20.89 -21.86
C LYS A 334 -4.90 21.17 -20.42
N TYR A 335 -5.88 21.13 -19.52
CA TYR A 335 -5.66 21.41 -18.10
C TYR A 335 -6.54 20.54 -17.21
N TYR A 336 -6.00 20.21 -16.06
CA TYR A 336 -6.68 19.57 -14.93
C TYR A 336 -6.26 20.31 -13.67
N SER A 337 -7.22 20.61 -12.81
CA SER A 337 -6.96 21.20 -11.49
C SER A 337 -7.86 20.54 -10.46
N SER A 338 -7.36 20.30 -9.28
CA SER A 338 -8.12 19.78 -8.13
C SER A 338 -7.78 20.53 -6.85
N LEU A 339 -8.77 20.63 -5.97
CA LEU A 339 -8.62 21.07 -4.59
C LEU A 339 -9.37 20.08 -3.71
N SER A 340 -8.70 19.54 -2.70
CA SER A 340 -9.30 18.53 -1.80
C SER A 340 -8.96 18.83 -0.34
N TYR A 341 -9.93 18.59 0.53
CA TYR A 341 -9.79 18.55 1.97
C TYR A 341 -10.25 17.19 2.50
N HIS A 342 -9.42 16.54 3.30
CA HIS A 342 -9.69 15.27 3.94
C HIS A 342 -9.41 15.37 5.43
N LYS A 343 -10.35 14.90 6.26
CA LYS A 343 -10.19 14.78 7.70
C LYS A 343 -10.62 13.39 8.16
N ASN A 344 -9.81 12.73 8.97
CA ASN A 344 -10.09 11.41 9.54
C ASN A 344 -9.76 11.42 11.03
N GLU A 345 -10.78 11.29 11.89
CA GLU A 345 -10.65 11.12 13.33
C GLU A 345 -10.59 9.61 13.65
N GLY A 346 -9.59 9.20 14.40
CA GLY A 346 -9.37 7.80 14.78
C GLY A 346 -10.41 7.26 15.77
N VAL A 347 -10.45 5.92 15.87
CA VAL A 347 -11.33 5.22 16.85
C VAL A 347 -10.77 5.27 18.27
N PHE A 348 -9.50 5.56 18.46
CA PHE A 348 -8.91 5.91 19.75
C PHE A 348 -8.85 7.43 19.89
N TYR A 349 -9.03 7.92 21.12
CA TYR A 349 -8.86 9.34 21.39
C TYR A 349 -7.40 9.76 21.18
N GLY A 350 -7.17 11.01 20.75
CA GLY A 350 -5.85 11.56 20.47
C GLY A 350 -5.30 11.18 19.09
N PHE A 351 -6.10 10.56 18.20
CA PHE A 351 -5.67 10.24 16.84
C PHE A 351 -6.49 10.99 15.81
N SER A 352 -5.80 11.73 14.95
CA SER A 352 -6.44 12.41 13.80
C SER A 352 -5.45 12.61 12.65
N PHE A 353 -6.00 12.76 11.43
CA PHE A 353 -5.25 13.12 10.23
C PHE A 353 -6.06 14.07 9.37
N GLU A 354 -5.43 15.16 8.94
CA GLU A 354 -6.02 16.13 8.03
C GLU A 354 -5.10 16.39 6.84
N ARG A 355 -5.67 16.56 5.65
CA ARG A 355 -4.95 16.93 4.44
C ARG A 355 -5.70 18.00 3.68
N LEU A 356 -5.02 19.09 3.32
CA LEU A 356 -5.43 20.04 2.31
C LEU A 356 -4.47 19.95 1.12
N GLN A 357 -4.99 19.71 -0.07
CA GLN A 357 -4.18 19.51 -1.26
C GLN A 357 -4.75 20.25 -2.46
N GLY A 358 -3.85 20.84 -3.27
CA GLY A 358 -4.14 21.41 -4.57
C GLY A 358 -3.23 20.85 -5.65
N ARG A 359 -3.80 20.51 -6.83
CA ARG A 359 -3.07 20.03 -7.99
C ARG A 359 -3.39 20.85 -9.23
N ILE A 360 -2.37 21.08 -10.05
CA ILE A 360 -2.50 21.72 -11.38
C ILE A 360 -1.65 20.94 -12.36
N ASN A 361 -2.30 20.38 -13.39
CA ASN A 361 -1.66 19.75 -14.53
C ASN A 361 -2.05 20.50 -15.79
N ALA A 362 -1.08 20.99 -16.55
CA ALA A 362 -1.32 21.72 -17.79
C ALA A 362 -0.35 21.27 -18.88
N ASP A 363 -0.88 21.04 -20.08
CA ASP A 363 -0.09 20.72 -21.28
C ASP A 363 -0.41 21.74 -22.37
N HIS A 364 0.60 22.30 -23.03
CA HIS A 364 0.44 23.31 -24.05
C HIS A 364 1.30 23.03 -25.30
N GLN A 365 0.64 22.98 -26.45
CA GLN A 365 1.29 22.89 -27.77
C GLN A 365 1.62 24.28 -28.23
N ILE A 366 2.90 24.70 -28.10
CA ILE A 366 3.35 26.03 -28.48
C ILE A 366 3.27 26.19 -30.02
N ASN A 367 3.76 25.18 -30.72
CA ASN A 367 3.66 25.08 -32.20
C ASN A 367 3.78 23.60 -32.60
N LYS A 368 3.77 23.29 -33.91
CA LYS A 368 3.82 21.90 -34.42
C LYS A 368 5.07 21.11 -34.02
N TYR A 369 6.11 21.78 -33.54
CA TYR A 369 7.41 21.19 -33.16
C TYR A 369 7.69 21.24 -31.67
N LEU A 370 7.03 22.14 -30.92
CA LEU A 370 7.39 22.45 -29.55
C LEU A 370 6.16 22.36 -28.65
N SER A 371 6.25 21.55 -27.60
CA SER A 371 5.25 21.45 -26.53
C SER A 371 5.89 21.55 -25.15
N THR A 372 5.10 21.98 -24.19
CA THR A 372 5.51 22.10 -22.79
C THR A 372 4.37 21.64 -21.88
N GLY A 373 4.69 21.25 -20.67
CA GLY A 373 3.68 20.95 -19.66
C GLY A 373 4.24 21.07 -18.27
N THR A 374 3.32 21.29 -17.33
CA THR A 374 3.60 21.50 -15.92
C THR A 374 2.75 20.54 -15.08
N ARG A 375 3.33 20.01 -14.01
CA ARG A 375 2.65 19.22 -12.99
C ARG A 375 3.03 19.81 -11.63
N ILE A 376 2.06 20.30 -10.88
CA ILE A 376 2.27 20.93 -9.58
C ILE A 376 1.31 20.27 -8.60
N ASN A 377 1.83 19.81 -7.48
CA ASN A 377 1.07 19.29 -6.34
C ASN A 377 1.54 20.02 -5.08
N LEU A 378 0.61 20.62 -4.37
CA LEU A 378 0.83 21.30 -3.10
C LEU A 378 0.01 20.59 -2.03
N SER A 379 0.60 20.24 -0.91
CA SER A 379 -0.13 19.57 0.17
C SER A 379 0.32 20.07 1.53
N TYR A 380 -0.66 20.26 2.40
CA TYR A 380 -0.51 20.43 3.82
C TYR A 380 -1.15 19.26 4.53
N ASN A 381 -0.38 18.55 5.34
CA ASN A 381 -0.87 17.44 6.16
C ASN A 381 -0.67 17.78 7.64
N TYR A 382 -1.65 17.43 8.46
CA TYR A 382 -1.59 17.49 9.92
C TYR A 382 -1.93 16.10 10.46
N GLY A 383 -1.04 15.54 11.26
CA GLY A 383 -1.26 14.28 11.97
C GLY A 383 -1.13 14.50 13.46
N GLU A 384 -2.05 13.98 14.22
CA GLU A 384 -2.03 13.97 15.70
C GLU A 384 -2.17 12.52 16.15
N ASP A 385 -1.37 12.11 17.11
CA ASP A 385 -1.47 10.80 17.72
C ASP A 385 -1.03 10.80 19.19
N THR A 386 -1.15 9.67 19.86
CA THR A 386 -0.63 9.43 21.19
C THR A 386 0.43 8.34 21.12
N PRO A 387 1.37 8.26 22.10
CA PRO A 387 2.40 7.23 22.09
C PRO A 387 1.85 5.82 21.89
N MET A 388 2.47 5.06 21.00
CA MET A 388 2.16 3.67 20.65
C MET A 388 3.45 2.82 20.69
N GLY A 389 3.31 1.53 20.43
CA GLY A 389 4.46 0.62 20.32
C GLY A 389 5.11 0.34 21.68
N GLU A 390 6.36 0.75 21.86
CA GLU A 390 7.17 0.40 23.04
C GLU A 390 6.69 0.97 24.37
N LEU A 391 5.87 2.03 24.34
CA LEU A 391 5.37 2.70 25.54
C LEU A 391 4.07 2.05 26.03
N TYR A 392 4.17 0.96 26.77
CA TYR A 392 3.03 0.17 27.24
C TYR A 392 1.95 1.00 27.93
N TYR A 393 2.36 1.85 28.87
CA TYR A 393 1.45 2.51 29.81
C TYR A 393 0.65 3.66 29.20
N SER A 394 1.23 4.38 28.29
CA SER A 394 0.58 5.49 27.56
C SER A 394 -0.07 5.03 26.24
N ASN A 395 0.25 3.83 25.77
CA ASN A 395 -0.36 3.24 24.60
C ASN A 395 -1.84 2.89 24.85
N PRO A 396 -2.82 3.58 24.24
CA PRO A 396 -4.23 3.39 24.55
C PRO A 396 -4.76 2.00 24.21
N VAL A 397 -4.17 1.34 23.19
CA VAL A 397 -4.56 -0.02 22.80
C VAL A 397 -4.15 -1.02 23.87
N PHE A 398 -2.88 -0.96 24.31
CA PHE A 398 -2.37 -1.88 25.31
C PHE A 398 -2.94 -1.59 26.70
N ALA A 399 -2.97 -0.33 27.11
CA ALA A 399 -3.55 0.08 28.38
C ALA A 399 -5.04 -0.26 28.48
N GLY A 400 -5.81 -0.03 27.40
CA GLY A 400 -7.23 -0.44 27.34
C GLY A 400 -7.47 -1.94 27.51
N MET A 401 -6.49 -2.79 27.10
CA MET A 401 -6.56 -4.23 27.37
C MET A 401 -6.12 -4.60 28.79
N THR A 402 -5.12 -3.93 29.34
CA THR A 402 -4.42 -4.42 30.55
C THR A 402 -4.87 -3.78 31.85
N ILE A 403 -5.45 -2.56 31.84
CA ILE A 403 -5.96 -1.94 33.06
C ILE A 403 -7.13 -2.73 33.61
N CYS A 404 -7.13 -2.93 34.91
CA CYS A 404 -8.17 -3.73 35.57
C CYS A 404 -9.53 -3.00 35.60
N PRO A 405 -10.66 -3.73 35.50
CA PRO A 405 -12.00 -3.15 35.50
C PRO A 405 -12.37 -2.29 36.71
N TRP A 406 -11.74 -2.54 37.87
CA TRP A 406 -11.95 -1.79 39.12
C TRP A 406 -11.04 -0.56 39.26
N ASP A 407 -10.08 -0.36 38.35
CA ASP A 407 -9.24 0.83 38.38
C ASP A 407 -10.07 2.02 37.84
N GLN A 408 -10.17 3.10 38.63
CA GLN A 408 -11.10 4.20 38.38
C GLN A 408 -10.55 5.14 37.29
N VAL A 409 -11.40 5.52 36.33
CA VAL A 409 -11.06 6.44 35.24
C VAL A 409 -10.90 7.86 35.75
N TYR A 410 -11.75 8.24 36.72
CA TYR A 410 -11.82 9.59 37.27
C TYR A 410 -11.65 9.57 38.78
N THR A 411 -11.13 10.65 39.34
CA THR A 411 -11.14 10.95 40.76
C THR A 411 -12.54 11.43 41.20
N GLU A 412 -12.77 11.53 42.51
CA GLU A 412 -14.04 12.03 43.07
C GLU A 412 -14.37 13.47 42.57
N ASP A 413 -13.34 14.29 42.33
CA ASP A 413 -13.48 15.65 41.76
C ASP A 413 -13.76 15.68 40.26
N GLY A 414 -13.86 14.51 39.59
CA GLY A 414 -14.13 14.40 38.15
C GLY A 414 -12.92 14.64 37.24
N MET A 415 -11.72 14.78 37.79
CA MET A 415 -10.47 14.82 37.02
C MET A 415 -10.06 13.42 36.60
N PHE A 416 -9.22 13.29 35.56
CA PHE A 416 -8.65 11.98 35.22
C PHE A 416 -7.79 11.45 36.37
N ASN A 417 -8.04 10.19 36.76
CA ASN A 417 -7.26 9.54 37.80
C ASN A 417 -5.91 9.09 37.23
N THR A 418 -4.84 9.71 37.68
CA THR A 418 -3.46 9.32 37.34
C THR A 418 -2.79 8.48 38.41
N ASN A 419 -3.52 8.14 39.50
CA ASN A 419 -3.06 7.17 40.49
C ASN A 419 -3.47 5.75 40.07
N LEU A 420 -2.80 5.22 39.07
CA LEU A 420 -2.95 3.87 38.52
C LEU A 420 -1.64 3.10 38.65
N PRO A 421 -1.28 2.63 39.89
CA PRO A 421 0.04 2.02 40.16
C PRO A 421 0.37 0.86 39.24
N ASN A 422 -0.66 0.08 38.86
CA ASN A 422 -0.53 -1.06 37.95
C ASN A 422 -0.26 -0.68 36.50
N ASN A 423 -0.54 0.58 36.14
CA ASN A 423 -0.25 1.13 34.82
C ASN A 423 0.77 2.30 34.94
N SER A 424 1.74 2.18 35.84
CA SER A 424 2.77 3.21 36.10
C SER A 424 2.22 4.62 36.33
N ASN A 425 1.05 4.72 36.95
CA ASN A 425 0.34 5.98 37.18
C ASN A 425 0.00 6.76 35.90
N THR A 426 -0.21 6.05 34.79
CA THR A 426 -0.61 6.62 33.50
C THR A 426 -2.04 6.27 33.18
N ASN A 427 -2.86 7.28 32.93
CA ASN A 427 -4.21 7.12 32.41
C ASN A 427 -4.21 7.48 30.90
N PRO A 428 -4.49 6.54 30.02
CA PRO A 428 -4.45 6.79 28.56
C PRO A 428 -5.47 7.85 28.11
N ARG A 429 -6.54 8.09 28.88
CA ARG A 429 -7.48 9.19 28.62
C ARG A 429 -6.90 10.55 29.03
N ALA A 430 -6.16 10.61 30.11
CA ALA A 430 -5.41 11.82 30.51
C ALA A 430 -4.32 12.13 29.47
N THR A 431 -3.57 11.12 29.02
CA THR A 431 -2.59 11.25 27.94
C THR A 431 -3.22 11.85 26.70
N ALA A 432 -4.33 11.28 26.22
CA ALA A 432 -5.03 11.78 25.03
C ALA A 432 -5.70 13.17 25.22
N ALA A 433 -5.84 13.65 26.45
CA ALA A 433 -6.47 14.95 26.74
C ALA A 433 -5.47 16.07 27.04
N TYR A 434 -4.31 15.74 27.61
CA TYR A 434 -3.36 16.73 28.11
C TYR A 434 -2.03 16.73 27.34
N ASP A 435 -1.61 15.59 26.78
CA ASP A 435 -0.43 15.55 25.93
C ASP A 435 -0.77 16.15 24.56
N ASP A 436 0.28 16.68 23.91
CA ASP A 436 0.17 17.28 22.59
C ASP A 436 1.27 16.70 21.70
N GLN A 437 0.90 15.71 20.89
CA GLN A 437 1.81 15.03 19.95
C GLN A 437 1.26 15.16 18.55
N TRP A 438 1.95 15.92 17.72
CA TRP A 438 1.53 16.16 16.34
C TRP A 438 2.70 16.37 15.38
N GLN A 439 2.37 16.24 14.10
CA GLN A 439 3.26 16.54 12.99
C GLN A 439 2.54 17.33 11.90
N LYS A 440 3.16 18.41 11.45
CA LYS A 440 2.74 19.21 10.29
C LYS A 440 3.71 18.98 9.15
N LYS A 441 3.19 18.76 7.95
CA LYS A 441 3.98 18.56 6.74
C LYS A 441 3.50 19.50 5.65
N TYR A 442 4.43 20.23 5.07
CA TYR A 442 4.23 21.04 3.87
C TYR A 442 5.00 20.38 2.73
N ALA A 443 4.31 19.94 1.70
CA ALA A 443 4.90 19.26 0.57
C ALA A 443 4.62 20.00 -0.73
N VAL A 444 5.67 20.17 -1.53
CA VAL A 444 5.63 20.73 -2.88
C VAL A 444 6.26 19.72 -3.83
N GLN A 445 5.52 19.27 -4.82
CA GLN A 445 6.01 18.47 -5.93
C GLN A 445 5.70 19.23 -7.21
N ALA A 446 6.74 19.69 -7.91
CA ALA A 446 6.57 20.44 -9.14
C ALA A 446 7.50 19.89 -10.22
N SER A 447 6.96 19.72 -11.42
CA SER A 447 7.76 19.35 -12.58
C SER A 447 7.32 20.13 -13.81
N MET A 448 8.28 20.40 -14.69
CA MET A 448 8.07 21.03 -15.98
C MET A 448 8.83 20.28 -17.04
N TYR A 449 8.20 20.03 -18.17
CA TYR A 449 8.89 19.48 -19.33
C TYR A 449 8.83 20.44 -20.53
N LEU A 450 9.87 20.34 -21.35
CA LEU A 450 9.91 20.93 -22.68
C LEU A 450 10.24 19.81 -23.67
N GLN A 451 9.40 19.67 -24.69
CA GLN A 451 9.56 18.66 -25.74
C GLN A 451 9.68 19.31 -27.09
N TRP A 452 10.74 18.96 -27.81
CA TRP A 452 11.01 19.40 -29.17
C TRP A 452 11.03 18.22 -30.14
N GLN A 453 10.19 18.31 -31.18
CA GLN A 453 10.05 17.27 -32.20
C GLN A 453 10.33 17.90 -33.59
N PRO A 454 11.61 18.01 -33.98
CA PRO A 454 11.99 18.63 -35.27
C PRO A 454 11.46 17.88 -36.49
N ILE A 455 11.39 16.55 -36.39
CA ILE A 455 10.79 15.66 -37.38
C ILE A 455 9.91 14.63 -36.65
N LYS A 456 8.99 13.99 -37.39
CA LYS A 456 8.04 13.03 -36.80
C LYS A 456 8.71 11.86 -36.07
N GLN A 457 9.91 11.47 -36.51
CA GLN A 457 10.64 10.34 -35.99
C GLN A 457 11.49 10.67 -34.76
N LEU A 458 11.88 11.91 -34.53
CA LEU A 458 12.86 12.30 -33.51
C LEU A 458 12.26 13.28 -32.52
N THR A 459 12.31 12.92 -31.24
CA THR A 459 11.78 13.72 -30.13
C THR A 459 12.88 13.91 -29.09
N PHE A 460 13.12 15.15 -28.69
CA PHE A 460 13.94 15.52 -27.55
C PHE A 460 13.03 16.03 -26.45
N LYS A 461 13.23 15.54 -25.23
CA LYS A 461 12.46 15.98 -24.06
C LYS A 461 13.39 16.21 -22.88
N THR A 462 13.27 17.36 -22.24
CA THR A 462 13.87 17.64 -20.94
C THR A 462 12.75 17.77 -19.92
N THR A 463 12.93 17.17 -18.75
CA THR A 463 12.01 17.27 -17.62
C THR A 463 12.82 17.66 -16.39
N ASN A 464 12.41 18.71 -15.70
CA ASN A 464 13.03 19.19 -14.48
C ASN A 464 11.98 19.14 -13.36
N ALA A 465 12.34 18.62 -12.22
CA ALA A 465 11.45 18.45 -11.10
C ALA A 465 12.10 18.86 -9.78
N VAL A 466 11.29 19.39 -8.89
CA VAL A 466 11.60 19.68 -7.50
C VAL A 466 10.58 19.01 -6.61
N GLU A 467 11.07 18.32 -5.60
CA GLU A 467 10.28 17.85 -4.48
C GLU A 467 10.85 18.46 -3.21
N PHE A 468 9.99 19.13 -2.45
CA PHE A 468 10.33 19.79 -1.20
C PHE A 468 9.33 19.37 -0.13
N ASN A 469 9.85 18.86 0.99
CA ASN A 469 9.06 18.51 2.16
C ASN A 469 9.65 19.21 3.39
N LEU A 470 8.82 19.97 4.09
CA LEU A 470 9.11 20.52 5.40
C LEU A 470 8.22 19.83 6.42
N VAL A 471 8.82 19.12 7.33
CA VAL A 471 8.15 18.40 8.42
C VAL A 471 8.45 19.09 9.73
N HIS A 472 7.42 19.35 10.51
CA HIS A 472 7.49 19.98 11.80
C HIS A 472 6.77 19.09 12.82
N GLY A 473 7.51 18.49 13.73
CA GLY A 473 7.00 17.62 14.78
C GLY A 473 7.05 18.29 16.15
N ARG A 474 6.08 17.93 16.99
CA ARG A 474 6.04 18.32 18.39
C ARG A 474 5.51 17.17 19.23
N ARG A 475 6.14 16.96 20.39
CA ARG A 475 5.65 16.07 21.45
C ARG A 475 5.81 16.79 22.78
N TYR A 476 4.70 17.03 23.44
CA TYR A 476 4.66 17.59 24.81
C TYR A 476 4.02 16.56 25.73
N TRP A 477 4.73 16.20 26.79
CA TRP A 477 4.20 15.35 27.86
C TRP A 477 3.81 16.24 29.04
N ALA A 478 2.52 16.28 29.30
CA ALA A 478 1.94 17.11 30.35
C ALA A 478 2.16 16.51 31.74
N LEU A 479 2.40 17.34 32.72
CA LEU A 479 2.53 16.90 34.11
C LEU A 479 1.25 16.23 34.61
N GLU A 480 0.09 16.70 34.16
CA GLU A 480 -1.24 16.21 34.54
C GLU A 480 -1.47 14.77 34.05
N ALA A 481 -0.82 14.36 32.99
CA ALA A 481 -0.91 13.00 32.45
C ALA A 481 0.17 12.06 33.04
N HIS A 482 1.34 12.60 33.40
CA HIS A 482 2.56 11.84 33.72
C HIS A 482 3.16 12.16 35.10
N ASN A 483 2.38 12.66 36.03
CA ASN A 483 2.81 13.20 37.34
C ASN A 483 3.83 12.32 38.10
N ASN A 484 3.73 10.99 37.97
CA ASN A 484 4.58 10.09 38.74
C ASN A 484 5.65 9.37 37.91
N GLN A 485 5.75 9.63 36.60
CA GLN A 485 6.78 9.03 35.75
C GLN A 485 8.03 9.89 35.59
N SER A 486 7.86 11.16 35.24
CA SER A 486 8.99 12.08 35.03
C SER A 486 9.11 13.15 36.07
N GLY A 487 8.05 13.45 36.85
CA GLY A 487 8.00 14.49 37.84
C GLY A 487 8.05 15.92 37.26
N TYR A 488 8.09 16.05 35.92
CA TYR A 488 8.16 17.33 35.22
C TYR A 488 7.67 17.18 33.78
N PRO A 489 7.18 18.27 33.15
CA PRO A 489 6.82 18.28 31.74
C PRO A 489 8.04 18.12 30.83
N VAL A 490 7.82 17.48 29.68
CA VAL A 490 8.83 17.27 28.64
C VAL A 490 8.33 17.84 27.32
N LEU A 491 9.20 18.54 26.60
CA LEU A 491 8.95 19.03 25.26
C LEU A 491 10.02 18.50 24.30
N GLN A 492 9.56 17.89 23.22
CA GLN A 492 10.38 17.54 22.06
C GLN A 492 9.85 18.30 20.85
N THR A 493 10.74 18.85 20.06
CA THR A 493 10.42 19.44 18.76
C THR A 493 11.38 18.93 17.71
N SER A 494 10.88 18.72 16.50
CA SER A 494 11.69 18.38 15.35
C SER A 494 11.33 19.28 14.18
N GLN A 495 12.32 19.61 13.38
CA GLN A 495 12.12 20.23 12.07
C GLN A 495 13.02 19.56 11.06
N THR A 496 12.42 18.95 10.06
CA THR A 496 13.14 18.24 9.01
C THR A 496 12.78 18.81 7.65
N THR A 497 13.80 19.11 6.86
CA THR A 497 13.66 19.55 5.47
C THR A 497 14.25 18.50 4.55
N ARG A 498 13.49 18.08 3.53
CA ARG A 498 13.94 17.17 2.47
C ARG A 498 13.77 17.86 1.13
N ARG A 499 14.86 17.96 0.35
CA ARG A 499 14.87 18.53 -0.99
C ARG A 499 15.35 17.50 -1.98
N ASN A 500 14.64 17.32 -3.08
CA ASN A 500 15.02 16.40 -4.15
C ASN A 500 14.89 17.14 -5.47
N LEU A 501 16.02 17.35 -6.14
CA LEU A 501 16.10 17.96 -7.46
C LEU A 501 16.39 16.87 -8.48
N THR A 502 15.59 16.77 -9.52
CA THR A 502 15.76 15.78 -10.58
C THR A 502 15.69 16.44 -11.94
N THR A 503 16.66 16.15 -12.80
CA THR A 503 16.62 16.50 -14.23
C THR A 503 16.73 15.22 -15.06
N SER A 504 15.91 15.10 -16.09
CA SER A 504 15.92 13.97 -17.02
C SER A 504 15.85 14.48 -18.44
N ASN A 505 16.81 14.08 -19.27
CA ASN A 505 16.96 14.48 -20.66
C ASN A 505 16.90 13.23 -21.53
N THR A 506 16.02 13.20 -22.54
CA THR A 506 15.85 12.05 -23.42
C THR A 506 15.82 12.45 -24.88
N ALA A 507 16.39 11.59 -25.73
CA ALA A 507 16.29 11.65 -27.18
C ALA A 507 15.67 10.33 -27.66
N THR A 508 14.51 10.40 -28.32
CA THR A 508 13.78 9.23 -28.79
C THR A 508 13.69 9.28 -30.31
N PHE A 509 14.15 8.22 -30.97
CA PHE A 509 13.92 7.94 -32.37
C PHE A 509 12.90 6.82 -32.49
N GLN A 510 11.88 7.00 -33.35
CA GLN A 510 10.86 5.98 -33.63
C GLN A 510 10.42 6.04 -35.06
N ASP A 511 10.46 4.89 -35.74
CA ASP A 511 9.99 4.78 -37.14
C ASP A 511 9.49 3.38 -37.46
N VAL A 512 8.77 3.25 -38.57
CA VAL A 512 8.23 1.98 -39.09
C VAL A 512 8.67 1.80 -40.55
N TYR A 513 9.44 0.75 -40.81
CA TYR A 513 9.95 0.36 -42.12
C TYR A 513 9.29 -0.94 -42.61
N GLY A 514 8.20 -0.83 -43.35
CA GLY A 514 7.42 -1.99 -43.76
C GLY A 514 6.84 -2.74 -42.53
N LYS A 515 7.34 -3.97 -42.27
CA LYS A 515 6.95 -4.80 -41.12
C LYS A 515 7.80 -4.59 -39.88
N HIS A 516 8.84 -3.75 -39.97
CA HIS A 516 9.78 -3.49 -38.90
C HIS A 516 9.42 -2.19 -38.19
N SER A 517 9.17 -2.20 -36.91
CA SER A 517 9.02 -1.02 -36.07
C SER A 517 10.19 -0.97 -35.10
N VAL A 518 10.86 0.17 -35.06
CA VAL A 518 12.02 0.41 -34.20
C VAL A 518 11.78 1.67 -33.37
N ARG A 519 12.04 1.56 -32.07
CA ARG A 519 12.14 2.71 -31.17
C ARG A 519 13.46 2.62 -30.41
N ALA A 520 14.26 3.66 -30.49
CA ALA A 520 15.50 3.80 -29.74
C ALA A 520 15.41 5.05 -28.86
N LEU A 521 15.73 4.92 -27.60
CA LEU A 521 15.77 6.03 -26.64
C LEU A 521 17.15 6.08 -25.99
N LEU A 522 17.74 7.26 -25.92
CA LEU A 522 18.92 7.57 -25.14
C LEU A 522 18.53 8.59 -24.07
N GLY A 523 19.02 8.43 -22.86
CA GLY A 523 18.68 9.30 -21.75
C GLY A 523 19.82 9.57 -20.79
N GLN A 524 19.73 10.72 -20.14
CA GLN A 524 20.57 11.14 -19.03
C GLN A 524 19.66 11.60 -17.90
N GLU A 525 19.97 11.20 -16.65
CA GLU A 525 19.26 11.65 -15.45
C GLU A 525 20.29 12.06 -14.40
N ALA A 526 20.00 13.14 -13.68
CA ALA A 526 20.73 13.54 -12.48
C ALA A 526 19.75 13.83 -11.36
N LYS A 527 20.09 13.39 -10.16
CA LYS A 527 19.34 13.61 -8.93
C LYS A 527 20.29 14.17 -7.88
N HIS A 528 19.83 15.18 -7.14
CA HIS A 528 20.48 15.65 -5.93
C HIS A 528 19.44 15.70 -4.80
N TYR A 529 19.74 15.03 -3.70
CA TYR A 529 18.91 14.95 -2.52
C TYR A 529 19.65 15.51 -1.32
N GLU A 530 19.00 16.39 -0.58
CA GLU A 530 19.46 16.95 0.68
C GLU A 530 18.44 16.64 1.78
N TYR A 531 18.96 16.30 2.93
CA TYR A 531 18.24 16.12 4.18
C TYR A 531 18.87 16.97 5.26
N ASP A 532 18.05 17.72 5.99
CA ASP A 532 18.44 18.63 7.05
C ASP A 532 17.43 18.45 8.19
N SER A 533 17.90 18.06 9.36
CA SER A 533 17.06 17.79 10.53
C SER A 533 17.62 18.47 11.76
N ASN A 534 16.72 19.12 12.49
CA ASN A 534 16.98 19.71 13.79
C ASN A 534 16.01 19.09 14.81
N PHE A 535 16.56 18.48 15.86
CA PHE A 535 15.79 17.89 16.96
C PHE A 535 16.17 18.57 18.27
N GLN A 536 15.17 18.86 19.10
CA GLN A 536 15.36 19.46 20.40
C GLN A 536 14.55 18.70 21.45
N TYR A 537 15.20 18.40 22.57
CA TYR A 537 14.61 17.80 23.76
C TYR A 537 14.83 18.73 24.97
N SER A 538 13.77 19.04 25.69
CA SER A 538 13.79 19.87 26.90
C SER A 538 12.93 19.26 28.00
N LYS A 539 13.40 19.31 29.22
CA LYS A 539 12.68 18.85 30.42
C LYS A 539 12.66 19.92 31.52
N ASN A 540 11.88 19.70 32.57
CA ASN A 540 11.66 20.66 33.66
C ASN A 540 11.04 21.97 33.17
N LEU A 541 10.10 21.89 32.24
CA LEU A 541 9.38 23.06 31.76
C LEU A 541 8.42 23.60 32.83
N ASN A 542 8.13 24.89 32.78
CA ASN A 542 7.03 25.45 33.55
C ASN A 542 5.69 24.99 32.92
N PRO A 543 4.82 24.24 33.61
CA PRO A 543 3.56 23.77 33.06
C PRO A 543 2.63 24.89 32.55
N GLN A 544 2.74 26.11 33.10
CA GLN A 544 1.94 27.28 32.67
C GLN A 544 2.41 27.89 31.34
N ILE A 545 3.64 27.57 30.91
CA ILE A 545 4.22 28.05 29.66
C ILE A 545 4.89 26.89 28.91
N PRO A 546 4.12 25.88 28.45
CA PRO A 546 4.64 24.63 27.87
C PRO A 546 5.37 24.79 26.54
N TYR A 547 5.44 26.00 25.99
CA TYR A 547 6.12 26.34 24.75
C TYR A 547 7.49 27.00 24.94
N HIS A 548 7.88 27.31 26.19
CA HIS A 548 9.12 27.99 26.45
C HIS A 548 10.23 27.02 26.84
N VAL A 549 11.29 26.98 26.01
CA VAL A 549 12.43 26.08 26.14
C VAL A 549 13.50 26.58 27.11
N GLY A 550 13.33 27.73 27.71
CA GLY A 550 14.26 28.35 28.66
C GLY A 550 14.26 27.75 30.08
N GLY A 551 13.96 26.48 30.24
CA GLY A 551 13.93 25.78 31.53
C GLY A 551 15.32 25.40 32.05
N ASN A 552 15.36 25.06 33.32
CA ASN A 552 16.56 24.98 34.13
C ASN A 552 17.44 23.74 33.93
N GLU A 553 17.17 22.80 33.02
CA GLU A 553 18.02 21.62 32.83
C GLU A 553 18.08 21.08 31.41
N THR A 554 19.24 20.54 31.10
CA THR A 554 19.68 19.69 29.98
C THR A 554 18.81 19.73 28.75
N ASN A 555 19.03 20.72 27.91
CA ASN A 555 18.56 20.74 26.56
C ASN A 555 19.51 19.85 25.72
N ASN A 556 18.97 18.82 25.09
CA ASN A 556 19.69 18.08 24.05
C ASN A 556 19.25 18.64 22.70
N ILE A 557 20.20 19.12 21.92
CA ILE A 557 19.97 19.60 20.55
C ILE A 557 20.79 18.70 19.64
N ASP A 558 20.15 18.12 18.66
CA ASP A 558 20.78 17.32 17.62
C ASP A 558 20.51 17.96 16.26
N TYR A 559 21.55 18.05 15.44
CA TYR A 559 21.48 18.61 14.10
C TYR A 559 22.19 17.68 13.12
N SER A 560 21.48 17.27 12.05
CA SER A 560 21.98 16.33 11.07
C SER A 560 21.78 16.87 9.66
N ILE A 561 22.81 16.76 8.84
CA ILE A 561 22.75 17.06 7.39
C ILE A 561 23.19 15.81 6.63
N GLU A 562 22.45 15.47 5.60
CA GLU A 562 22.80 14.36 4.71
C GLU A 562 22.60 14.75 3.23
N ASP A 563 23.54 14.32 2.39
CA ASP A 563 23.55 14.53 0.94
C ASP A 563 23.60 13.23 0.17
N GLU A 564 22.92 13.20 -0.98
CA GLU A 564 23.02 12.11 -1.94
C GLU A 564 22.97 12.66 -3.38
N THR A 565 23.89 12.21 -4.20
CA THR A 565 23.89 12.51 -5.64
C THR A 565 23.89 11.24 -6.46
N LEU A 566 23.04 11.21 -7.50
CA LEU A 566 22.97 10.12 -8.48
C LEU A 566 23.07 10.71 -9.89
N MET A 567 23.96 10.16 -10.72
CA MET A 567 24.10 10.47 -12.13
C MET A 567 23.94 9.22 -12.96
N SER A 568 23.14 9.28 -14.03
CA SER A 568 22.77 8.10 -14.79
C SER A 568 22.76 8.36 -16.30
N TRP A 569 23.21 7.35 -17.06
CA TRP A 569 23.07 7.29 -18.53
C TRP A 569 22.37 6.00 -18.89
N PHE A 570 21.41 6.06 -19.83
CA PHE A 570 20.64 4.88 -20.18
C PHE A 570 20.22 4.86 -21.65
N GLY A 571 20.00 3.65 -22.15
CA GLY A 571 19.49 3.42 -23.50
C GLY A 571 18.42 2.31 -23.49
N ILE A 572 17.43 2.46 -24.35
CA ILE A 572 16.37 1.47 -24.59
C ILE A 572 16.24 1.25 -26.08
N LEU A 573 16.16 -0.01 -26.50
CA LEU A 573 15.84 -0.42 -27.86
C LEU A 573 14.59 -1.32 -27.84
N ASP A 574 13.53 -0.88 -28.48
CA ASP A 574 12.33 -1.68 -28.73
C ASP A 574 12.26 -2.00 -30.23
N TYR A 575 12.14 -3.28 -30.56
CA TYR A 575 12.00 -3.77 -31.91
C TYR A 575 10.75 -4.66 -32.02
N ASN A 576 9.99 -4.45 -33.10
CA ASN A 576 8.82 -5.25 -33.40
C ASN A 576 8.84 -5.65 -34.88
N PHE A 577 8.61 -6.93 -35.13
CA PHE A 577 8.44 -7.46 -36.49
C PHE A 577 7.00 -7.96 -36.70
N ASP A 578 6.29 -7.31 -37.60
CA ASP A 578 4.93 -7.66 -38.08
C ASP A 578 3.85 -7.78 -36.98
N GLY A 579 4.08 -7.13 -35.79
CA GLY A 579 3.22 -7.28 -34.61
C GLY A 579 3.26 -8.67 -33.99
N LYS A 580 4.16 -9.55 -34.42
CA LYS A 580 4.32 -10.93 -33.99
C LYS A 580 5.44 -11.14 -32.98
N TYR A 581 6.61 -10.62 -33.30
CA TYR A 581 7.83 -10.80 -32.50
C TYR A 581 8.27 -9.44 -31.94
N TYR A 582 8.45 -9.39 -30.66
CA TYR A 582 8.93 -8.19 -29.98
C TYR A 582 10.23 -8.48 -29.25
N LEU A 583 11.17 -7.59 -29.33
CA LEU A 583 12.41 -7.61 -28.59
C LEU A 583 12.60 -6.25 -27.91
N GLN A 584 12.93 -6.26 -26.65
CA GLN A 584 13.31 -5.07 -25.88
C GLN A 584 14.67 -5.33 -25.26
N ALA A 585 15.57 -4.36 -25.36
CA ALA A 585 16.83 -4.34 -24.65
C ALA A 585 17.01 -2.99 -23.94
N SER A 586 17.58 -3.01 -22.76
CA SER A 586 17.92 -1.79 -22.04
C SER A 586 19.28 -1.92 -21.38
N ILE A 587 19.97 -0.80 -21.26
CA ILE A 587 21.20 -0.66 -20.51
C ILE A 587 21.16 0.67 -19.77
N ARG A 588 21.63 0.66 -18.51
CA ARG A 588 21.79 1.86 -17.68
C ARG A 588 23.04 1.74 -16.84
N THR A 589 23.77 2.84 -16.73
CA THR A 589 24.89 2.95 -15.80
C THR A 589 24.63 4.09 -14.85
N ASP A 590 24.74 3.82 -13.55
CA ASP A 590 24.44 4.72 -12.44
C ASP A 590 25.71 4.95 -11.61
N GLY A 591 26.04 6.22 -11.36
CA GLY A 591 27.06 6.63 -10.41
C GLY A 591 26.42 7.27 -9.18
N SER A 592 26.65 6.69 -7.99
CA SER A 592 26.07 7.14 -6.74
C SER A 592 27.13 7.51 -5.71
N SER A 593 26.88 8.62 -4.99
CA SER A 593 27.72 9.03 -3.85
C SER A 593 27.63 8.12 -2.63
N LEU A 594 26.68 7.18 -2.59
CA LEU A 594 26.47 6.24 -1.49
C LEU A 594 27.52 5.12 -1.45
N PHE A 595 28.24 4.89 -2.54
CA PHE A 595 29.17 3.76 -2.66
C PHE A 595 30.63 4.21 -2.63
N GLY A 596 31.51 3.24 -2.34
CA GLY A 596 32.95 3.45 -2.26
C GLY A 596 33.55 4.00 -3.56
N GLU A 597 34.61 4.75 -3.47
CA GLU A 597 35.20 5.44 -4.61
C GLU A 597 35.57 4.52 -5.77
N ASN A 598 35.97 3.26 -5.48
CA ASN A 598 36.34 2.26 -6.48
C ASN A 598 35.11 1.62 -7.15
N LYS A 599 33.90 1.73 -6.58
CA LYS A 599 32.67 1.01 -6.99
C LYS A 599 31.43 1.93 -7.15
N ARG A 600 31.63 3.23 -7.30
CA ARG A 600 30.54 4.20 -7.45
C ARG A 600 29.64 3.92 -8.65
N TRP A 601 30.20 3.37 -9.74
CA TRP A 601 29.46 3.12 -10.97
C TRP A 601 28.99 1.68 -11.04
N GLY A 602 27.69 1.48 -11.18
CA GLY A 602 27.05 0.21 -11.42
C GLY A 602 26.37 0.19 -12.79
N THR A 603 26.52 -0.91 -13.54
CA THR A 603 25.86 -1.10 -14.84
C THR A 603 24.80 -2.18 -14.73
N PHE A 604 23.59 -1.86 -15.17
CA PHE A 604 22.40 -2.67 -15.13
C PHE A 604 21.85 -2.81 -16.54
N TRP A 605 21.29 -3.98 -16.86
CA TRP A 605 20.80 -4.24 -18.22
C TRP A 605 19.71 -5.30 -18.21
N SER A 606 18.94 -5.32 -19.27
CA SER A 606 17.95 -6.36 -19.50
C SER A 606 17.69 -6.63 -20.96
N VAL A 607 17.24 -7.85 -21.23
CA VAL A 607 16.72 -8.29 -22.52
C VAL A 607 15.39 -9.02 -22.28
N GLY A 608 14.37 -8.67 -23.06
CA GLY A 608 13.08 -9.32 -23.03
C GLY A 608 12.56 -9.55 -24.45
N GLY A 609 11.96 -10.72 -24.66
CA GLY A 609 11.32 -11.06 -25.91
C GLY A 609 9.88 -11.52 -25.71
N SER A 610 9.03 -11.29 -26.71
CA SER A 610 7.69 -11.87 -26.71
C SER A 610 7.25 -12.28 -28.11
N TRP A 611 6.42 -13.32 -28.16
CA TRP A 611 5.86 -13.91 -29.37
C TRP A 611 4.34 -13.97 -29.27
N ASN A 612 3.67 -13.23 -30.17
CA ASN A 612 2.22 -13.26 -30.31
C ASN A 612 1.82 -14.42 -31.24
N ILE A 613 1.64 -15.61 -30.65
CA ILE A 613 1.37 -16.86 -31.35
C ILE A 613 0.05 -16.78 -32.14
N ASN A 614 -0.96 -16.14 -31.57
CA ASN A 614 -2.26 -15.97 -32.21
C ASN A 614 -2.23 -15.20 -33.55
N LYS A 615 -1.16 -14.42 -33.82
CA LYS A 615 -0.96 -13.71 -35.10
C LYS A 615 -0.28 -14.57 -36.18
N GLU A 616 0.10 -15.80 -35.87
CA GLU A 616 0.68 -16.72 -36.86
C GLU A 616 -0.36 -17.31 -37.79
N LYS A 617 0.05 -17.57 -39.02
CA LYS A 617 -0.84 -18.11 -40.05
C LYS A 617 -1.49 -19.44 -39.64
N PHE A 618 -0.77 -20.28 -38.91
CA PHE A 618 -1.30 -21.56 -38.42
C PHE A 618 -2.37 -21.42 -37.32
N MET A 619 -2.54 -20.22 -36.78
CA MET A 619 -3.53 -19.90 -35.74
C MET A 619 -4.74 -19.12 -36.28
N GLU A 620 -4.77 -18.79 -37.60
CA GLU A 620 -5.87 -17.99 -38.17
C GLU A 620 -7.25 -18.60 -37.94
N SER A 621 -7.36 -19.93 -37.92
CA SER A 621 -8.62 -20.65 -37.66
C SER A 621 -9.10 -20.53 -36.21
N THR A 622 -8.24 -20.11 -35.29
CA THR A 622 -8.56 -19.96 -33.85
C THR A 622 -8.95 -18.53 -33.47
N ASN A 623 -8.80 -17.53 -34.35
CA ASN A 623 -8.98 -16.12 -34.06
C ASN A 623 -10.39 -15.76 -33.56
N GLU A 624 -11.39 -16.53 -33.88
CA GLU A 624 -12.77 -16.30 -33.42
C GLU A 624 -12.92 -16.51 -31.92
N TRP A 625 -12.22 -17.51 -31.37
CA TRP A 625 -12.32 -17.85 -29.95
C TRP A 625 -11.07 -17.58 -29.15
N LEU A 626 -9.87 -17.49 -29.77
CA LEU A 626 -8.58 -17.19 -29.11
C LEU A 626 -8.00 -15.89 -29.67
N GLN A 627 -8.28 -14.78 -29.01
CA GLN A 627 -7.86 -13.44 -29.43
C GLN A 627 -6.39 -13.16 -29.10
N VAL A 628 -5.88 -13.74 -27.99
CA VAL A 628 -4.51 -13.59 -27.54
C VAL A 628 -3.97 -14.92 -27.07
N LEU A 629 -2.81 -15.27 -27.59
CA LEU A 629 -1.91 -16.26 -27.02
C LEU A 629 -0.49 -15.73 -27.21
N LYS A 630 0.14 -15.30 -26.09
CA LYS A 630 1.43 -14.62 -26.13
C LYS A 630 2.38 -15.24 -25.11
N LEU A 631 3.56 -15.62 -25.57
CA LEU A 631 4.67 -16.04 -24.71
C LEU A 631 5.63 -14.88 -24.49
N ARG A 632 6.17 -14.79 -23.28
CA ARG A 632 7.15 -13.79 -22.87
C ARG A 632 8.29 -14.46 -22.12
N ALA A 633 9.51 -13.97 -22.36
CA ALA A 633 10.70 -14.35 -21.59
C ALA A 633 11.58 -13.12 -21.40
N SER A 634 12.09 -12.94 -20.21
CA SER A 634 13.01 -11.85 -19.90
C SER A 634 14.08 -12.27 -18.91
N TYR A 635 15.24 -11.63 -19.07
CA TYR A 635 16.34 -11.67 -18.11
C TYR A 635 16.94 -10.30 -17.92
N GLY A 636 17.36 -9.97 -16.71
CA GLY A 636 18.07 -8.74 -16.46
C GLY A 636 18.64 -8.64 -15.05
N VAL A 637 19.44 -7.60 -14.87
CA VAL A 637 20.15 -7.26 -13.65
C VAL A 637 19.77 -5.85 -13.22
N ASN A 638 19.24 -5.69 -12.00
CA ASN A 638 18.94 -4.42 -11.37
C ASN A 638 19.79 -4.22 -10.13
N GLY A 639 20.01 -2.97 -9.72
CA GLY A 639 20.71 -2.61 -8.49
C GLY A 639 19.76 -2.18 -7.38
N ASN A 640 20.30 -2.15 -6.15
CA ASN A 640 19.68 -1.54 -4.99
C ASN A 640 20.65 -0.52 -4.37
N ASN A 641 20.23 0.74 -4.28
CA ASN A 641 20.95 1.83 -3.60
C ASN A 641 20.20 2.38 -2.39
N ASN A 642 19.14 1.73 -1.95
CA ASN A 642 18.40 2.16 -0.78
C ASN A 642 19.12 1.73 0.51
N ILE A 643 20.23 2.40 0.81
CA ILE A 643 21.11 2.16 1.94
C ILE A 643 21.30 3.45 2.73
N THR A 644 21.76 3.32 3.97
CA THR A 644 22.14 4.45 4.81
C THR A 644 23.33 5.20 4.20
N ARG A 645 23.31 6.52 4.29
CA ARG A 645 24.36 7.37 3.74
C ARG A 645 25.65 7.25 4.54
N TYR A 646 26.77 7.56 3.89
CA TYR A 646 28.12 7.63 4.47
C TYR A 646 28.70 6.30 4.97
N MET A 647 28.07 5.14 4.68
CA MET A 647 28.57 3.82 5.07
C MET A 647 29.93 3.48 4.47
N GLN A 648 30.29 4.09 3.33
CA GLN A 648 31.57 3.90 2.65
C GLN A 648 32.72 4.61 3.34
N TYR A 649 32.44 5.58 4.22
CA TYR A 649 33.46 6.35 4.92
C TYR A 649 33.76 5.77 6.30
N GLY A 650 35.00 6.01 6.77
CA GLY A 650 35.35 5.84 8.18
C GLY A 650 34.65 6.94 9.00
N THR A 651 33.86 6.53 9.97
CA THR A 651 33.13 7.47 10.82
C THR A 651 33.72 7.52 12.22
N TYR A 652 33.51 8.66 12.88
CA TYR A 652 33.90 8.88 14.24
C TYR A 652 32.66 9.19 15.08
N THR A 653 32.68 8.78 16.34
CA THR A 653 31.64 9.12 17.31
C THR A 653 32.28 9.83 18.51
N GLN A 654 31.51 10.73 19.11
CA GLN A 654 31.93 11.38 20.34
C GLN A 654 31.98 10.37 21.49
N SER A 655 33.03 10.43 22.28
CA SER A 655 33.21 9.58 23.46
C SER A 655 33.89 10.38 24.57
N THR A 656 33.57 10.07 25.81
CA THR A 656 34.18 10.72 26.97
C THR A 656 35.17 9.75 27.64
N TYR A 657 36.39 10.22 27.83
CA TYR A 657 37.41 9.54 28.59
C TYR A 657 37.88 10.40 29.73
N ASN A 658 37.74 9.93 30.98
CA ASN A 658 38.05 10.61 32.19
C ASN A 658 37.51 12.06 32.27
N GLY A 659 36.22 12.24 31.89
CA GLY A 659 35.55 13.54 31.91
C GLY A 659 35.89 14.47 30.74
N VAL A 660 36.82 14.10 29.86
CA VAL A 660 37.19 14.87 28.65
C VAL A 660 36.53 14.27 27.43
N THR A 661 35.80 15.09 26.70
CA THR A 661 35.17 14.72 25.45
C THR A 661 36.21 14.62 24.33
N GLY A 662 36.17 13.51 23.59
CA GLY A 662 37.01 13.23 22.44
C GLY A 662 36.26 12.51 21.33
N LEU A 663 36.93 12.16 20.26
CA LEU A 663 36.43 11.40 19.16
C LEU A 663 37.10 10.01 19.14
N ARG A 664 36.29 8.97 18.96
CA ARG A 664 36.81 7.62 18.69
C ARG A 664 36.28 7.11 17.33
N PRO A 665 37.03 6.30 16.61
CA PRO A 665 36.53 5.64 15.41
C PRO A 665 35.28 4.80 15.72
N SER A 666 34.28 4.88 14.82
CA SER A 666 33.01 4.15 14.96
C SER A 666 32.88 3.04 13.93
N THR A 667 33.10 3.35 12.65
CA THR A 667 33.10 2.37 11.57
C THR A 667 34.36 2.51 10.72
N PRO A 668 34.95 1.41 10.20
CA PRO A 668 36.05 1.49 9.25
C PRO A 668 35.57 1.95 7.87
N ALA A 669 36.42 2.65 7.12
CA ALA A 669 36.15 2.97 5.72
C ALA A 669 36.15 1.72 4.84
N ASN A 670 35.25 1.70 3.83
CA ASN A 670 35.24 0.69 2.79
C ASN A 670 35.15 1.34 1.39
N PRO A 671 36.30 1.61 0.72
CA PRO A 671 36.32 2.21 -0.60
C PRO A 671 35.77 1.27 -1.70
N ASP A 672 35.63 -0.02 -1.42
CA ASP A 672 35.11 -1.06 -2.32
C ASP A 672 33.65 -1.40 -2.06
N LEU A 673 32.96 -0.67 -1.15
CA LEU A 673 31.53 -0.86 -0.90
C LEU A 673 30.74 -0.64 -2.18
N SER A 674 29.94 -1.63 -2.57
CA SER A 674 29.32 -1.73 -3.88
C SER A 674 27.81 -1.97 -3.82
N TRP A 675 27.19 -1.98 -4.96
CA TRP A 675 25.78 -2.23 -5.22
C TRP A 675 25.38 -3.67 -4.88
N GLU A 676 24.24 -3.84 -4.24
CA GLU A 676 23.53 -5.12 -4.29
C GLU A 676 22.99 -5.34 -5.71
N LYS A 677 23.05 -6.59 -6.21
CA LYS A 677 22.61 -6.96 -7.55
C LYS A 677 21.47 -7.97 -7.50
N ASN A 678 20.41 -7.67 -8.21
CA ASN A 678 19.26 -8.54 -8.41
C ASN A 678 19.27 -9.11 -9.84
N ASN A 679 19.54 -10.41 -9.97
CA ASN A 679 19.48 -11.16 -11.21
C ASN A 679 18.10 -11.83 -11.31
N SER A 680 17.33 -11.50 -12.33
CA SER A 680 15.93 -11.94 -12.46
C SER A 680 15.63 -12.59 -13.80
N TRP A 681 15.07 -13.82 -13.77
CA TRP A 681 14.43 -14.47 -14.89
C TRP A 681 12.92 -14.39 -14.72
N ASN A 682 12.21 -14.15 -15.82
CA ASN A 682 10.75 -14.20 -15.88
C ASN A 682 10.29 -14.88 -17.17
N PHE A 683 9.33 -15.81 -17.04
CA PHE A 683 8.63 -16.44 -18.14
C PHE A 683 7.13 -16.21 -17.97
N GLY A 684 6.46 -15.72 -19.01
CA GLY A 684 5.05 -15.36 -18.93
C GLY A 684 4.25 -15.89 -20.10
N LEU A 685 2.99 -16.22 -19.84
CA LEU A 685 1.97 -16.55 -20.80
C LEU A 685 0.79 -15.61 -20.61
N ASP A 686 0.45 -14.82 -21.63
CA ASP A 686 -0.77 -14.02 -21.66
C ASP A 686 -1.79 -14.67 -22.59
N PHE A 687 -3.05 -14.71 -22.18
CA PHE A 687 -4.14 -15.29 -22.97
C PHE A 687 -5.41 -14.44 -22.91
N HIS A 688 -6.17 -14.45 -24.00
CA HIS A 688 -7.53 -13.91 -24.09
C HIS A 688 -8.36 -14.79 -25.00
N PHE A 689 -9.46 -15.34 -24.49
CA PHE A 689 -10.30 -16.25 -25.24
C PHE A 689 -11.79 -15.97 -25.06
N LEU A 690 -12.59 -16.39 -26.06
CA LEU A 690 -14.04 -16.19 -26.14
C LEU A 690 -14.48 -14.72 -25.98
N LYS A 691 -13.56 -13.76 -26.16
CA LYS A 691 -13.77 -12.30 -25.96
C LYS A 691 -14.25 -11.91 -24.55
N ARG A 692 -14.13 -12.82 -23.58
CA ARG A 692 -14.65 -12.68 -22.22
C ARG A 692 -13.64 -13.02 -21.13
N PHE A 693 -12.67 -13.87 -21.43
CA PHE A 693 -11.75 -14.40 -20.45
C PHE A 693 -10.33 -13.99 -20.80
N SER A 694 -9.68 -13.27 -19.90
CA SER A 694 -8.29 -12.86 -20.07
C SER A 694 -7.48 -13.21 -18.83
N GLY A 695 -6.18 -13.39 -19.01
CA GLY A 695 -5.32 -13.63 -17.86
C GLY A 695 -3.85 -13.74 -18.23
N SER A 696 -3.04 -13.95 -17.21
CA SER A 696 -1.61 -14.20 -17.33
C SER A 696 -1.11 -15.18 -16.28
N ILE A 697 -0.07 -15.91 -16.65
CA ILE A 697 0.70 -16.77 -15.76
C ILE A 697 2.14 -16.31 -15.87
N ASP A 698 2.80 -15.99 -14.75
CA ASP A 698 4.20 -15.63 -14.70
C ASP A 698 4.96 -16.57 -13.75
N PHE A 699 6.08 -17.14 -14.23
CA PHE A 699 7.07 -17.86 -13.43
C PHE A 699 8.30 -17.01 -13.32
N TYR A 700 8.81 -16.82 -12.09
CA TYR A 700 9.99 -16.01 -11.88
C TYR A 700 10.98 -16.64 -10.88
N THR A 701 12.25 -16.27 -11.06
CA THR A 701 13.28 -16.46 -10.04
C THR A 701 14.15 -15.21 -9.99
N ARG A 702 14.36 -14.68 -8.80
CA ARG A 702 15.17 -13.51 -8.53
C ARG A 702 16.23 -13.86 -7.49
N LYS A 703 17.50 -13.75 -7.86
CA LYS A 703 18.64 -13.95 -6.97
C LYS A 703 19.30 -12.60 -6.66
N THR A 704 19.31 -12.22 -5.37
CA THR A 704 20.12 -11.10 -4.87
C THR A 704 21.50 -11.61 -4.49
N THR A 705 22.54 -10.93 -4.95
CA THR A 705 23.95 -11.19 -4.62
C THR A 705 24.61 -9.90 -4.14
N ASP A 706 25.78 -10.06 -3.52
CA ASP A 706 26.54 -8.92 -3.00
C ASP A 706 25.72 -8.09 -1.98
N MET A 707 24.92 -8.80 -1.12
CA MET A 707 24.08 -8.12 -0.13
C MET A 707 24.94 -7.32 0.86
N LEU A 708 24.41 -6.17 1.28
CA LEU A 708 25.07 -5.30 2.24
C LEU A 708 24.81 -5.77 3.66
N LEU A 709 25.84 -6.31 4.30
CA LEU A 709 25.77 -6.80 5.67
C LEU A 709 26.80 -6.11 6.58
N GLN A 710 26.43 -5.94 7.85
CA GLN A 710 27.36 -5.58 8.90
C GLN A 710 28.05 -6.85 9.39
N LYS A 711 29.27 -7.09 8.90
CA LYS A 711 30.09 -8.24 9.31
C LYS A 711 30.74 -7.96 10.65
N ALA A 712 30.61 -8.89 11.60
CA ALA A 712 31.32 -8.82 12.87
C ALA A 712 32.83 -8.76 12.66
N GLN A 713 33.50 -7.91 13.44
CA GLN A 713 34.96 -7.73 13.40
C GLN A 713 35.59 -8.27 14.68
N SER A 714 36.85 -8.72 14.57
CA SER A 714 37.63 -9.04 15.78
C SER A 714 37.76 -7.80 16.65
N SER A 715 37.56 -7.94 17.97
CA SER A 715 37.72 -6.83 18.92
C SER A 715 39.13 -6.19 18.88
N THR A 716 40.14 -6.90 18.37
CA THR A 716 41.49 -6.37 18.17
C THR A 716 41.58 -5.35 17.06
N SER A 717 40.61 -5.28 16.17
CA SER A 717 40.53 -4.25 15.10
C SER A 717 40.18 -2.87 15.61
N GLY A 718 39.60 -2.78 16.81
CA GLY A 718 39.02 -1.55 17.38
C GLY A 718 37.60 -1.24 16.89
N PHE A 719 37.01 -2.13 16.07
CA PHE A 719 35.66 -2.01 15.56
C PHE A 719 34.82 -3.24 15.92
N ASN A 720 33.54 -3.06 16.13
CA ASN A 720 32.59 -4.16 16.36
C ASN A 720 32.12 -4.78 15.07
N THR A 721 31.83 -3.94 14.06
CA THR A 721 31.31 -4.34 12.76
C THR A 721 31.92 -3.52 11.64
N ALA A 722 31.91 -4.06 10.41
CA ALA A 722 32.26 -3.37 9.18
C ALA A 722 31.21 -3.69 8.10
N TRP A 723 30.89 -2.69 7.28
CA TRP A 723 30.02 -2.90 6.11
C TRP A 723 30.76 -3.64 5.00
N ALA A 724 30.14 -4.67 4.47
CA ALA A 724 30.70 -5.48 3.39
C ALA A 724 29.60 -6.00 2.46
N ASN A 725 29.94 -6.20 1.19
CA ASN A 725 29.10 -6.87 0.20
C ASN A 725 29.29 -8.38 0.31
N VAL A 726 28.44 -9.04 1.12
CA VAL A 726 28.51 -10.49 1.35
C VAL A 726 27.08 -11.05 1.40
N GLY A 727 26.99 -12.35 1.14
CA GLY A 727 25.73 -13.05 1.24
C GLY A 727 24.87 -12.98 -0.02
N SER A 728 23.91 -13.88 -0.06
CA SER A 728 22.96 -13.97 -1.16
C SER A 728 21.64 -14.62 -0.74
N MET A 729 20.57 -14.29 -1.47
CA MET A 729 19.25 -14.88 -1.28
C MET A 729 18.54 -15.11 -2.60
N ARG A 730 17.46 -15.87 -2.60
CA ARG A 730 16.64 -16.15 -3.77
C ARG A 730 15.15 -16.08 -3.44
N ASN A 731 14.39 -15.47 -4.33
CA ASN A 731 12.94 -15.58 -4.40
C ASN A 731 12.55 -16.35 -5.66
N THR A 732 11.64 -17.30 -5.54
CA THR A 732 11.10 -18.07 -6.66
C THR A 732 9.60 -18.17 -6.50
N GLY A 733 8.84 -17.92 -7.58
CA GLY A 733 7.40 -17.91 -7.45
C GLY A 733 6.65 -18.04 -8.75
N VAL A 734 5.34 -18.16 -8.58
CA VAL A 734 4.34 -18.24 -9.66
C VAL A 734 3.25 -17.22 -9.36
N GLU A 735 2.85 -16.47 -10.37
CA GLU A 735 1.76 -15.52 -10.31
C GLU A 735 0.71 -15.93 -11.34
N PHE A 736 -0.55 -15.90 -10.95
CA PHE A 736 -1.70 -16.12 -11.82
C PHE A 736 -2.68 -14.98 -11.67
N GLN A 737 -3.11 -14.41 -12.79
CA GLN A 737 -4.18 -13.42 -12.84
C GLN A 737 -5.21 -13.86 -13.88
N PHE A 738 -6.47 -13.75 -13.54
CA PHE A 738 -7.59 -14.12 -14.39
C PHE A 738 -8.72 -13.10 -14.25
N ASP A 739 -9.23 -12.64 -15.37
CA ASP A 739 -10.35 -11.72 -15.47
C ASP A 739 -11.41 -12.33 -16.39
N ALA A 740 -12.66 -12.32 -15.95
CA ALA A 740 -13.80 -12.85 -16.66
C ALA A 740 -14.94 -11.84 -16.75
N ASN A 741 -15.45 -11.61 -17.94
CA ASN A 741 -16.72 -10.94 -18.17
C ASN A 741 -17.80 -12.03 -18.32
N ILE A 742 -18.46 -12.39 -17.20
CA ILE A 742 -19.38 -13.52 -17.12
C ILE A 742 -20.71 -13.22 -17.81
N ILE A 743 -21.27 -12.04 -17.53
CA ILE A 743 -22.50 -11.54 -18.11
C ILE A 743 -22.20 -10.17 -18.73
N ASN A 744 -22.60 -10.00 -19.99
CA ASN A 744 -22.53 -8.72 -20.68
C ASN A 744 -23.75 -8.57 -21.59
N THR A 745 -24.83 -8.00 -21.04
CA THR A 745 -26.08 -7.70 -21.74
C THR A 745 -26.40 -6.22 -21.57
N ASP A 746 -27.43 -5.73 -22.22
CA ASP A 746 -27.86 -4.32 -22.14
C ASP A 746 -28.18 -3.89 -20.69
N ASP A 747 -28.79 -4.78 -19.89
CA ASP A 747 -29.22 -4.48 -18.52
C ASP A 747 -28.27 -5.02 -17.44
N TRP A 748 -27.60 -6.13 -17.70
CA TRP A 748 -26.76 -6.82 -16.73
C TRP A 748 -25.32 -6.94 -17.18
N ARG A 749 -24.40 -6.64 -16.29
CA ARG A 749 -22.98 -6.92 -16.43
C ARG A 749 -22.43 -7.55 -15.16
N TRP A 750 -21.63 -8.61 -15.32
CA TRP A 750 -20.92 -9.24 -14.23
C TRP A 750 -19.47 -9.48 -14.62
N ASP A 751 -18.57 -8.75 -13.95
CA ASP A 751 -17.12 -8.90 -14.06
C ASP A 751 -16.58 -9.60 -12.84
N LEU A 752 -15.64 -10.55 -13.04
CA LEU A 752 -14.94 -11.26 -11.98
C LEU A 752 -13.44 -11.21 -12.27
N GLY A 753 -12.64 -10.75 -11.30
CA GLY A 753 -11.19 -10.83 -11.30
C GLY A 753 -10.71 -11.74 -10.18
N PHE A 754 -9.72 -12.55 -10.46
CA PHE A 754 -9.03 -13.40 -9.51
C PHE A 754 -7.52 -13.28 -9.70
N ASN A 755 -6.78 -13.16 -8.59
CA ASN A 755 -5.34 -13.20 -8.64
C ASN A 755 -4.79 -14.00 -7.46
N ILE A 756 -3.68 -14.71 -7.71
CA ILE A 756 -2.94 -15.43 -6.68
C ILE A 756 -1.45 -15.41 -7.03
N ALA A 757 -0.61 -15.26 -6.02
CA ALA A 757 0.84 -15.39 -6.10
C ALA A 757 1.33 -16.35 -5.03
N HIS A 758 2.22 -17.25 -5.43
CA HIS A 758 3.00 -18.09 -4.55
C HIS A 758 4.45 -17.61 -4.60
N ASN A 759 5.05 -17.30 -3.44
CA ASN A 759 6.46 -16.91 -3.33
C ASN A 759 7.17 -17.74 -2.28
N LYS A 760 8.40 -18.16 -2.59
CA LYS A 760 9.31 -18.83 -1.66
C LYS A 760 10.63 -18.09 -1.66
N SER A 761 10.94 -17.42 -0.55
CA SER A 761 12.25 -16.85 -0.27
C SER A 761 13.19 -17.93 0.30
N LYS A 762 14.48 -17.78 0.09
CA LYS A 762 15.52 -18.61 0.68
C LYS A 762 16.81 -17.81 0.83
N VAL A 763 17.36 -17.77 2.04
CA VAL A 763 18.72 -17.30 2.30
C VAL A 763 19.69 -18.37 1.79
N LEU A 764 20.63 -17.99 0.93
CA LEU A 764 21.59 -18.91 0.31
C LEU A 764 22.96 -18.85 0.98
N ASP A 765 23.34 -17.66 1.45
CA ASP A 765 24.66 -17.39 1.98
C ASP A 765 24.62 -16.13 2.88
N LEU A 766 25.34 -16.14 3.98
CA LEU A 766 25.50 -15.03 4.93
C LEU A 766 26.99 -14.71 5.20
N GLY A 767 27.89 -15.14 4.30
CA GLY A 767 29.33 -15.06 4.49
C GLY A 767 29.87 -16.16 5.42
N ASP A 768 30.55 -15.78 6.50
CA ASP A 768 31.09 -16.73 7.46
C ASP A 768 30.07 -17.22 8.49
N ASP A 769 28.83 -16.62 8.49
CA ASP A 769 27.80 -16.93 9.46
C ASP A 769 26.75 -17.90 8.87
N GLU A 770 26.30 -18.87 9.65
CA GLU A 770 25.14 -19.71 9.31
C GLU A 770 23.82 -19.06 9.71
N MET A 771 23.85 -18.16 10.70
CA MET A 771 22.69 -17.49 11.25
C MET A 771 23.05 -16.09 11.77
N ILE A 772 22.22 -15.09 11.39
CA ILE A 772 22.34 -13.70 11.87
C ILE A 772 21.02 -13.30 12.57
N SER A 773 21.13 -12.64 13.73
CA SER A 773 19.95 -12.08 14.41
C SER A 773 19.39 -10.89 13.67
N TYR A 774 18.05 -10.80 13.58
CA TYR A 774 17.40 -9.59 13.11
C TYR A 774 17.58 -8.46 14.14
N SER A 775 18.01 -7.29 13.68
CA SER A 775 18.43 -6.19 14.55
C SER A 775 17.28 -5.60 15.38
N VAL A 776 16.04 -5.65 14.86
CA VAL A 776 14.84 -5.09 15.51
C VAL A 776 14.31 -6.07 16.56
N ASP A 777 14.38 -7.37 16.29
CA ASP A 777 13.86 -8.38 17.21
C ASP A 777 14.69 -9.68 17.16
N SER A 778 15.33 -10.00 18.27
CA SER A 778 16.23 -11.15 18.40
C SER A 778 15.53 -12.53 18.29
N ARG A 779 14.20 -12.58 18.32
CA ARG A 779 13.41 -13.80 18.08
C ARG A 779 13.34 -14.19 16.62
N LEU A 780 13.64 -13.25 15.74
CA LEU A 780 13.75 -13.46 14.31
C LEU A 780 15.22 -13.61 13.92
N LYS A 781 15.49 -14.56 13.06
CA LYS A 781 16.81 -14.85 12.52
C LYS A 781 16.76 -14.92 11.01
N HIS A 782 17.89 -14.58 10.40
CA HIS A 782 18.22 -14.94 9.02
C HIS A 782 19.07 -16.20 9.09
N ILE A 783 18.60 -17.30 8.55
CA ILE A 783 19.25 -18.63 8.64
C ILE A 783 19.49 -19.14 7.23
N VAL A 784 20.72 -19.60 6.96
CA VAL A 784 21.06 -20.19 5.65
C VAL A 784 20.18 -21.42 5.41
N GLY A 785 19.56 -21.46 4.24
CA GLY A 785 18.64 -22.53 3.86
C GLY A 785 17.16 -22.24 4.13
N GLU A 786 16.83 -21.27 4.98
CA GLU A 786 15.48 -20.92 5.42
C GLU A 786 14.94 -19.65 4.71
N LYS A 787 13.70 -19.28 5.02
CA LYS A 787 13.10 -18.01 4.59
C LYS A 787 13.85 -16.82 5.21
N MET A 788 13.70 -15.63 4.64
CA MET A 788 14.40 -14.42 5.07
C MET A 788 14.18 -14.14 6.56
N PHE A 789 12.95 -14.17 7.04
CA PHE A 789 12.62 -14.09 8.47
C PHE A 789 12.20 -15.46 8.97
N THR A 790 12.90 -15.93 10.00
CA THR A 790 12.60 -17.22 10.63
C THR A 790 12.48 -17.02 12.14
N TYR A 791 11.36 -17.38 12.72
CA TYR A 791 11.19 -17.42 14.17
C TYR A 791 12.10 -18.51 14.75
N TYR A 792 13.05 -18.10 15.57
CA TYR A 792 13.95 -19.01 16.29
C TYR A 792 13.60 -18.95 17.78
N LEU A 793 12.86 -19.93 18.26
CA LEU A 793 12.14 -19.90 19.52
C LEU A 793 12.33 -21.18 20.30
N LYS A 794 12.13 -21.10 21.64
CA LYS A 794 12.07 -22.26 22.51
C LYS A 794 10.77 -23.03 22.30
N GLU A 795 10.85 -24.35 22.24
CA GLU A 795 9.72 -25.21 21.91
C GLU A 795 8.84 -25.47 23.14
N TYR A 796 7.61 -24.92 23.09
CA TYR A 796 6.56 -25.21 24.07
C TYR A 796 5.79 -26.46 23.66
N TYR A 797 5.68 -27.44 24.57
CA TYR A 797 4.94 -28.67 24.31
C TYR A 797 3.44 -28.57 24.67
N GLY A 798 3.11 -27.87 25.77
CA GLY A 798 1.75 -27.77 26.28
C GLY A 798 1.72 -27.81 27.81
N VAL A 799 0.68 -28.39 28.38
CA VAL A 799 0.45 -28.44 29.80
C VAL A 799 0.62 -29.87 30.33
N ASN A 800 1.26 -30.00 31.49
CA ASN A 800 1.34 -31.28 32.20
C ASN A 800 -0.07 -31.69 32.68
N PRO A 801 -0.61 -32.80 32.19
CA PRO A 801 -1.98 -33.20 32.53
C PRO A 801 -2.14 -33.59 34.00
N VAL A 802 -1.04 -33.84 34.73
CA VAL A 802 -1.09 -34.27 36.13
C VAL A 802 -1.20 -33.09 37.09
N ASN A 803 -0.46 -31.99 36.83
CA ASN A 803 -0.32 -30.91 37.83
C ASN A 803 -0.55 -29.49 37.24
N GLY A 804 -0.76 -29.37 35.90
CA GLY A 804 -1.07 -28.13 35.26
C GLY A 804 0.13 -27.22 34.95
N GLU A 805 1.37 -27.69 35.15
CA GLU A 805 2.57 -26.91 34.80
C GLU A 805 2.81 -26.85 33.31
N ALA A 806 3.47 -25.79 32.85
CA ALA A 806 3.97 -25.70 31.46
C ALA A 806 5.06 -26.72 31.21
N LEU A 807 5.04 -27.39 30.05
CA LEU A 807 6.06 -28.32 29.58
C LEU A 807 6.78 -27.80 28.36
N TRP A 808 8.09 -28.02 28.33
CA TRP A 808 9.01 -27.63 27.29
C TRP A 808 9.75 -28.86 26.74
N VAL A 809 10.03 -28.88 25.45
CA VAL A 809 10.83 -29.93 24.81
C VAL A 809 12.31 -29.60 24.96
N THR A 810 13.09 -30.52 25.53
CA THR A 810 14.53 -30.36 25.75
C THR A 810 15.32 -30.80 24.50
N GLU A 811 16.63 -30.60 24.48
CA GLU A 811 17.49 -30.94 23.32
C GLU A 811 17.49 -32.46 23.00
N ASP A 812 17.33 -33.32 24.01
CA ASP A 812 17.20 -34.78 23.86
C ASP A 812 15.77 -35.25 23.52
N GLY A 813 14.80 -34.33 23.38
CA GLY A 813 13.39 -34.62 23.10
C GLY A 813 12.57 -35.02 24.33
N SER A 814 13.13 -35.02 25.55
CA SER A 814 12.39 -35.24 26.78
C SER A 814 11.57 -33.98 27.15
N LEU A 815 10.66 -34.10 28.13
CA LEU A 815 9.83 -32.99 28.61
C LEU A 815 10.35 -32.49 29.94
N SER A 816 10.41 -31.15 30.06
CA SER A 816 10.81 -30.47 31.31
C SER A 816 9.83 -29.35 31.63
N ASN A 817 9.59 -29.07 32.92
CA ASN A 817 8.91 -27.85 33.36
C ASN A 817 9.83 -26.64 33.49
N ASP A 818 11.14 -26.81 33.26
CA ASP A 818 12.13 -25.72 33.27
C ASP A 818 12.30 -25.11 31.87
N TYR A 819 11.85 -23.86 31.68
CA TYR A 819 11.99 -23.08 30.45
C TYR A 819 13.46 -22.99 29.98
N ASN A 820 14.43 -22.94 30.90
CA ASN A 820 15.84 -22.79 30.52
C ASN A 820 16.37 -24.01 29.78
N LYS A 821 15.83 -25.19 30.03
CA LYS A 821 16.21 -26.44 29.36
C LYS A 821 15.54 -26.64 28.00
N ALA A 822 14.57 -25.78 27.66
CA ALA A 822 13.86 -25.86 26.39
C ALA A 822 14.85 -25.65 25.20
N ARG A 823 14.72 -26.52 24.21
CA ARG A 823 15.50 -26.39 22.96
C ARG A 823 15.02 -25.25 22.09
N TRP A 824 15.95 -24.71 21.31
CA TRP A 824 15.64 -23.72 20.29
C TRP A 824 15.30 -24.39 18.97
N ILE A 825 14.25 -23.97 18.32
CA ILE A 825 13.81 -24.51 17.03
C ILE A 825 13.53 -23.41 16.01
N ASN A 826 13.65 -23.77 14.73
CA ASN A 826 13.04 -23.03 13.63
C ASN A 826 11.52 -23.25 13.67
N ALA A 827 10.77 -22.26 14.12
CA ALA A 827 9.32 -22.35 14.35
C ALA A 827 8.48 -21.82 13.17
N GLY A 828 9.11 -21.49 12.05
CA GLY A 828 8.46 -20.98 10.85
C GLY A 828 8.73 -19.51 10.58
N SER A 829 7.95 -18.89 9.70
CA SER A 829 8.25 -17.56 9.15
C SER A 829 7.00 -16.68 9.07
N PRO A 830 7.13 -15.35 9.27
CA PRO A 830 6.06 -14.39 9.03
C PRO A 830 5.75 -14.17 7.54
N GLU A 831 6.67 -14.55 6.64
CA GLU A 831 6.47 -14.37 5.21
C GLU A 831 5.34 -15.28 4.71
N PRO A 832 4.27 -14.75 4.10
CA PRO A 832 3.21 -15.56 3.52
C PRO A 832 3.76 -16.39 2.34
N THR A 833 3.28 -17.62 2.23
CA THR A 833 3.61 -18.49 1.12
C THR A 833 2.74 -18.19 -0.10
N TYR A 834 1.50 -17.77 0.13
CA TYR A 834 0.58 -17.35 -0.92
C TYR A 834 -0.18 -16.09 -0.49
N THR A 835 -0.45 -15.23 -1.48
CA THR A 835 -1.24 -14.01 -1.37
C THR A 835 -2.12 -13.88 -2.60
N GLY A 836 -3.28 -13.25 -2.46
CA GLY A 836 -4.14 -13.03 -3.60
C GLY A 836 -5.40 -12.23 -3.28
N GLY A 837 -6.28 -12.14 -4.27
CA GLY A 837 -7.55 -11.46 -4.13
C GLY A 837 -8.60 -11.92 -5.12
N VAL A 838 -9.83 -11.61 -4.78
CA VAL A 838 -11.02 -11.79 -5.62
C VAL A 838 -11.71 -10.45 -5.73
N ASN A 839 -11.94 -10.00 -6.95
CA ASN A 839 -12.64 -8.75 -7.24
C ASN A 839 -13.85 -9.05 -8.10
N THR A 840 -15.03 -8.59 -7.73
CA THR A 840 -16.22 -8.77 -8.53
C THR A 840 -17.07 -7.52 -8.58
N THR A 841 -17.63 -7.23 -9.75
CA THR A 841 -18.56 -6.13 -9.97
C THR A 841 -19.78 -6.63 -10.71
N LEU A 842 -20.95 -6.53 -10.07
CA LEU A 842 -22.24 -6.83 -10.65
C LEU A 842 -22.98 -5.52 -10.88
N SER A 843 -23.34 -5.24 -12.12
CA SER A 843 -24.11 -4.05 -12.49
C SER A 843 -25.46 -4.44 -13.08
N TRP A 844 -26.50 -3.75 -12.65
CA TRP A 844 -27.84 -3.80 -13.21
C TRP A 844 -28.28 -2.39 -13.57
N LYS A 845 -28.30 -2.10 -14.88
CA LYS A 845 -28.53 -0.72 -15.39
C LYS A 845 -27.57 0.26 -14.73
N ASP A 846 -28.13 1.24 -14.02
CA ASP A 846 -27.38 2.31 -13.33
C ASP A 846 -26.95 1.94 -11.89
N LEU A 847 -27.31 0.75 -11.40
CA LEU A 847 -26.93 0.24 -10.08
C LEU A 847 -25.74 -0.73 -10.20
N SER A 848 -24.72 -0.56 -9.39
CA SER A 848 -23.53 -1.43 -9.39
C SER A 848 -23.12 -1.83 -7.97
N LEU A 849 -22.83 -3.10 -7.78
CA LEU A 849 -22.23 -3.65 -6.54
C LEU A 849 -20.81 -4.15 -6.86
N SER A 850 -19.83 -3.58 -6.19
CA SER A 850 -18.43 -4.02 -6.27
C SER A 850 -17.98 -4.63 -4.95
N VAL A 851 -17.27 -5.75 -5.00
CA VAL A 851 -16.69 -6.42 -3.83
C VAL A 851 -15.23 -6.75 -4.11
N VAL A 852 -14.35 -6.36 -3.18
CA VAL A 852 -12.93 -6.67 -3.21
C VAL A 852 -12.59 -7.51 -1.99
N CYS A 853 -11.99 -8.68 -2.22
CA CYS A 853 -11.50 -9.55 -1.17
C CYS A 853 -10.00 -9.74 -1.30
N GLU A 854 -9.32 -9.90 -0.17
CA GLU A 854 -7.91 -10.27 -0.11
C GLU A 854 -7.72 -11.50 0.77
N PHE A 855 -6.69 -12.29 0.48
CA PHE A 855 -6.28 -13.42 1.31
C PHE A 855 -4.77 -13.60 1.31
N LYS A 856 -4.27 -14.10 2.43
CA LYS A 856 -2.89 -14.57 2.56
C LYS A 856 -2.81 -15.77 3.47
N GLY A 857 -1.73 -16.55 3.37
CA GLY A 857 -1.52 -17.68 4.26
C GLY A 857 -0.18 -18.37 4.08
N GLY A 858 0.03 -19.41 4.91
CA GLY A 858 1.29 -20.13 4.99
C GLY A 858 2.38 -19.39 5.78
N ASN A 859 1.97 -18.40 6.58
CA ASN A 859 2.82 -17.64 7.50
C ASN A 859 2.45 -17.88 8.96
N LYS A 860 3.40 -17.61 9.84
CA LYS A 860 3.22 -17.54 11.30
C LYS A 860 3.29 -16.09 11.76
N ILE A 861 2.61 -15.78 12.85
CA ILE A 861 2.71 -14.47 13.51
C ILE A 861 2.86 -14.66 15.01
N MET A 862 3.60 -13.75 15.64
CA MET A 862 3.75 -13.74 17.09
C MET A 862 2.77 -12.74 17.69
N ILE A 863 1.87 -13.24 18.58
CA ILE A 863 0.97 -12.37 19.35
C ILE A 863 1.64 -12.10 20.72
N ILE A 864 2.51 -11.11 20.71
CA ILE A 864 3.34 -10.78 21.86
C ILE A 864 2.50 -10.32 23.06
N GLU A 865 1.39 -9.65 22.79
CA GLU A 865 0.44 -9.18 23.79
C GLU A 865 -0.07 -10.35 24.68
N ASN A 866 -0.18 -11.55 24.13
CA ASN A 866 -0.64 -12.72 24.87
C ASN A 866 0.30 -13.14 26.02
N ARG A 867 1.56 -12.70 26.00
CA ARG A 867 2.45 -12.81 27.17
C ARG A 867 1.84 -12.17 28.43
N TYR A 868 1.21 -11.01 28.26
CA TYR A 868 0.57 -10.25 29.33
C TYR A 868 -0.87 -10.72 29.54
N LEU A 869 -1.58 -10.99 28.45
CA LEU A 869 -3.01 -11.29 28.46
C LEU A 869 -3.32 -12.76 28.82
N GLN A 870 -2.30 -13.62 28.86
CA GLN A 870 -2.38 -15.04 29.25
C GLN A 870 -1.19 -15.42 30.14
N GLY A 871 -0.89 -14.56 31.12
CA GLY A 871 0.33 -14.63 31.93
C GLY A 871 0.32 -15.70 33.05
N ASP A 872 -0.69 -16.57 33.14
CA ASP A 872 -0.79 -17.69 34.08
C ASP A 872 -0.58 -17.28 35.56
N GLY A 873 -1.07 -16.10 35.96
CA GLY A 873 -0.94 -15.55 37.31
C GLY A 873 0.37 -14.77 37.55
N SER A 874 1.29 -14.66 36.57
CA SER A 874 2.50 -13.83 36.69
C SER A 874 2.21 -12.33 36.69
N THR A 875 1.15 -11.90 36.02
CA THR A 875 0.73 -10.50 35.85
C THR A 875 -0.57 -10.21 36.61
N MET A 876 -0.54 -10.34 37.96
CA MET A 876 -1.71 -10.12 38.83
C MET A 876 -2.24 -8.69 38.84
N VAL A 877 -1.50 -7.75 38.28
CA VAL A 877 -1.86 -6.33 38.23
C VAL A 877 -2.52 -5.91 36.91
N MET A 878 -2.69 -6.86 35.98
CA MET A 878 -3.24 -6.58 34.65
C MET A 878 -4.52 -7.41 34.41
N ASN A 879 -5.43 -6.83 33.60
CA ASN A 879 -6.54 -7.60 33.07
C ASN A 879 -6.03 -8.69 32.10
N GLN A 880 -6.81 -9.70 31.89
CA GLN A 880 -6.47 -10.87 31.07
C GLN A 880 -7.48 -11.06 29.94
N SER A 881 -7.04 -11.66 28.85
CA SER A 881 -7.94 -12.13 27.79
C SER A 881 -8.87 -13.22 28.30
N ALA A 882 -10.12 -13.22 27.86
CA ALA A 882 -11.08 -14.28 28.20
C ALA A 882 -10.60 -15.69 27.80
N SER A 883 -9.70 -15.79 26.80
CA SER A 883 -9.07 -17.06 26.43
C SER A 883 -8.21 -17.67 27.54
N ALA A 884 -7.72 -16.87 28.51
CA ALA A 884 -6.98 -17.35 29.66
C ALA A 884 -7.84 -18.13 30.65
N LEU A 885 -9.20 -18.02 30.60
CA LEU A 885 -10.13 -18.82 31.41
C LEU A 885 -10.12 -20.31 31.05
N ASN A 886 -9.61 -20.65 29.84
CA ASN A 886 -9.35 -22.02 29.45
C ASN A 886 -7.99 -22.49 29.99
N TYR A 887 -7.85 -22.55 31.31
CA TYR A 887 -6.66 -23.06 31.98
C TYR A 887 -6.91 -24.46 32.59
N TRP A 888 -5.81 -25.17 32.90
CA TRP A 888 -5.86 -26.48 33.55
C TRP A 888 -6.57 -26.41 34.94
N LYS A 889 -7.58 -27.23 35.13
CA LYS A 889 -8.42 -27.26 36.34
C LYS A 889 -8.32 -28.60 37.05
N ASN A 890 -8.26 -29.71 36.30
CA ASN A 890 -8.31 -31.07 36.85
C ASN A 890 -7.24 -31.98 36.24
N PRO A 891 -6.72 -32.96 36.96
CA PRO A 891 -5.86 -34.00 36.39
C PRO A 891 -6.51 -34.64 35.17
N GLY A 892 -5.77 -34.67 34.04
CA GLY A 892 -6.22 -35.15 32.76
C GLY A 892 -6.55 -34.05 31.74
N ASP A 893 -6.67 -32.78 32.15
CA ASP A 893 -6.91 -31.67 31.25
C ASP A 893 -5.70 -31.45 30.32
N THR A 894 -5.99 -31.29 29.02
CA THR A 894 -4.99 -31.00 27.95
C THR A 894 -5.56 -29.99 27.00
N GLY A 895 -4.71 -29.39 26.16
CA GLY A 895 -5.14 -28.37 25.17
C GLY A 895 -5.64 -27.06 25.80
N CYS A 896 -5.22 -26.77 27.03
CA CYS A 896 -5.55 -25.55 27.78
C CYS A 896 -4.29 -24.76 28.14
N ASN A 897 -4.46 -23.59 28.74
CA ASN A 897 -3.37 -22.82 29.34
C ASN A 897 -2.86 -23.49 30.61
N PRO A 898 -1.63 -23.24 31.05
CA PRO A 898 -1.12 -23.68 32.34
C PRO A 898 -2.00 -23.20 33.51
N LYS A 899 -1.92 -23.92 34.62
CA LYS A 899 -2.59 -23.58 35.88
C LYS A 899 -2.10 -22.19 36.33
N PRO A 900 -3.00 -21.21 36.56
CA PRO A 900 -2.59 -19.90 37.01
C PRO A 900 -2.11 -19.96 38.47
N VAL A 901 -0.93 -19.38 38.74
CA VAL A 901 -0.33 -19.30 40.10
C VAL A 901 0.12 -17.84 40.32
N ALA A 902 -0.36 -17.22 41.40
CA ALA A 902 0.01 -15.84 41.70
C ALA A 902 1.54 -15.73 41.95
N GLY A 903 2.16 -14.80 41.25
CA GLY A 903 3.63 -14.65 41.26
C GLY A 903 4.38 -15.76 40.50
N ASN A 904 3.74 -16.42 39.54
CA ASN A 904 4.33 -17.51 38.77
C ASN A 904 5.69 -17.13 38.17
N SER A 905 6.74 -17.85 38.59
CA SER A 905 8.12 -17.65 38.12
C SER A 905 8.58 -18.72 37.14
N SER A 906 7.66 -19.59 36.67
CA SER A 906 8.00 -20.74 35.79
C SER A 906 8.40 -20.33 34.37
N ASN A 907 8.36 -19.04 34.04
CA ASN A 907 8.56 -18.50 32.68
C ASN A 907 7.59 -19.08 31.61
N SER A 908 6.47 -19.64 32.02
CA SER A 908 5.44 -20.18 31.12
C SER A 908 4.87 -19.11 30.17
N TYR A 909 4.90 -17.86 30.57
CA TYR A 909 4.52 -16.66 29.84
C TYR A 909 5.64 -16.10 28.96
N SER A 910 6.79 -16.79 28.81
CA SER A 910 7.91 -16.25 28.01
C SER A 910 7.53 -16.11 26.55
N PHE A 911 7.72 -14.91 26.01
CA PHE A 911 7.43 -14.59 24.61
C PHE A 911 8.51 -15.10 23.63
N SER A 912 9.66 -15.57 24.12
CA SER A 912 10.68 -16.21 23.27
C SER A 912 10.40 -17.71 23.09
N SER A 913 9.14 -18.06 22.95
CA SER A 913 8.69 -19.45 22.81
C SER A 913 7.61 -19.59 21.74
N THR A 914 7.36 -20.82 21.31
CA THR A 914 6.31 -21.14 20.34
C THR A 914 4.88 -21.04 20.90
N ARG A 915 4.71 -20.80 22.20
CA ARG A 915 3.41 -20.75 22.87
C ARG A 915 2.46 -19.72 22.26
N PHE A 916 2.96 -18.54 21.90
CA PHE A 916 2.17 -17.43 21.36
C PHE A 916 2.36 -17.23 19.86
N LEU A 917 2.91 -18.25 19.19
CA LEU A 917 3.08 -18.26 17.74
C LEU A 917 1.86 -18.90 17.08
N GLU A 918 1.16 -18.12 16.26
CA GLU A 918 -0.11 -18.53 15.66
C GLU A 918 -0.05 -18.54 14.12
N ASN A 919 -1.05 -19.13 13.47
CA ASN A 919 -1.19 -19.08 12.02
C ASN A 919 -1.72 -17.71 11.60
N GLY A 920 -0.94 -16.95 10.83
CA GLY A 920 -1.28 -15.59 10.39
C GLY A 920 -2.14 -15.51 9.12
N GLY A 921 -2.66 -16.64 8.62
CA GLY A 921 -3.51 -16.68 7.43
C GLY A 921 -4.90 -16.09 7.67
N TYR A 922 -5.43 -15.39 6.66
CA TYR A 922 -6.78 -14.83 6.68
C TYR A 922 -7.40 -14.69 5.29
N PHE A 923 -8.73 -14.54 5.27
CA PHE A 923 -9.52 -14.06 4.14
C PHE A 923 -10.32 -12.84 4.61
N ARG A 924 -10.18 -11.68 3.92
CA ARG A 924 -10.81 -10.41 4.28
C ARG A 924 -11.68 -9.88 3.15
N ILE A 925 -12.91 -9.51 3.47
CA ILE A 925 -13.76 -8.69 2.61
C ILE A 925 -13.29 -7.24 2.82
N LYS A 926 -12.43 -6.78 1.88
CA LYS A 926 -11.71 -5.52 1.99
C LYS A 926 -12.56 -4.31 1.70
N ASP A 927 -13.35 -4.39 0.63
CA ASP A 927 -14.25 -3.32 0.19
C ASP A 927 -15.57 -3.91 -0.34
N VAL A 928 -16.65 -3.27 0.01
CA VAL A 928 -17.99 -3.51 -0.57
C VAL A 928 -18.61 -2.17 -0.89
N THR A 929 -18.79 -1.87 -2.18
CA THR A 929 -19.34 -0.60 -2.64
C THR A 929 -20.60 -0.81 -3.46
N LEU A 930 -21.72 -0.22 -3.02
CA LEU A 930 -22.97 -0.12 -3.78
C LEU A 930 -23.09 1.29 -4.32
N SER A 931 -23.20 1.46 -5.64
CA SER A 931 -23.29 2.76 -6.29
C SER A 931 -24.47 2.84 -7.26
N TYR A 932 -25.04 4.04 -7.39
CA TYR A 932 -26.16 4.35 -8.26
C TYR A 932 -25.89 5.63 -9.05
N ASN A 933 -25.95 5.56 -10.38
CA ASN A 933 -25.88 6.71 -11.28
C ASN A 933 -27.27 7.28 -11.48
N VAL A 934 -27.51 8.52 -11.07
CA VAL A 934 -28.82 9.18 -11.15
C VAL A 934 -29.17 9.45 -12.62
N ASP A 935 -30.43 9.21 -12.99
CA ASP A 935 -30.91 9.43 -14.36
C ASP A 935 -30.70 10.90 -14.81
N ARG A 936 -29.99 11.07 -15.92
CA ARG A 936 -29.68 12.38 -16.50
C ARG A 936 -30.91 13.20 -16.90
N ASN A 937 -32.00 12.55 -17.29
CA ASN A 937 -33.21 13.27 -17.63
C ASN A 937 -33.80 14.07 -16.43
N LEU A 938 -33.55 13.57 -15.21
CA LEU A 938 -33.89 14.28 -13.98
C LEU A 938 -32.90 15.42 -13.72
N LEU A 939 -31.61 15.14 -13.86
CA LEU A 939 -30.51 16.07 -13.55
C LEU A 939 -30.44 17.25 -14.51
N ASN A 940 -30.69 17.04 -15.80
CA ASN A 940 -30.71 18.11 -16.82
C ASN A 940 -31.75 19.18 -16.54
N LYS A 941 -32.83 18.83 -15.83
CA LYS A 941 -33.87 19.80 -15.44
C LYS A 941 -33.36 20.83 -14.42
N ILE A 942 -32.30 20.49 -13.68
CA ILE A 942 -31.69 21.36 -12.65
C ILE A 942 -30.28 21.81 -13.05
N GLY A 943 -29.87 21.57 -14.31
CA GLY A 943 -28.58 22.04 -14.84
C GLY A 943 -27.36 21.21 -14.42
N ILE A 944 -27.55 20.00 -13.87
CA ILE A 944 -26.51 19.09 -13.47
C ILE A 944 -26.24 18.08 -14.60
N ALA A 945 -24.99 17.92 -15.03
CA ALA A 945 -24.59 17.02 -16.10
C ALA A 945 -24.54 15.55 -15.67
N GLY A 946 -24.23 15.27 -14.40
CA GLY A 946 -24.19 13.93 -13.83
C GLY A 946 -24.22 13.94 -12.32
N ALA A 947 -24.79 12.89 -11.71
CA ALA A 947 -24.74 12.66 -10.26
C ALA A 947 -24.61 11.17 -9.97
N ARG A 948 -23.78 10.80 -9.00
CA ARG A 948 -23.59 9.44 -8.52
C ARG A 948 -23.63 9.44 -7.01
N VAL A 949 -24.39 8.52 -6.44
CA VAL A 949 -24.47 8.27 -4.99
C VAL A 949 -23.94 6.88 -4.71
N TYR A 950 -23.16 6.72 -3.65
CA TYR A 950 -22.65 5.40 -3.27
C TYR A 950 -22.48 5.24 -1.76
N ALA A 951 -22.57 3.99 -1.34
CA ALA A 951 -22.27 3.54 0.01
C ALA A 951 -21.14 2.51 -0.05
N SER A 952 -20.08 2.72 0.72
CA SER A 952 -18.90 1.85 0.76
C SER A 952 -18.62 1.38 2.18
N GLY A 953 -18.21 0.12 2.32
CA GLY A 953 -17.72 -0.47 3.56
C GLY A 953 -16.30 -1.00 3.38
N LEU A 954 -15.35 -0.53 4.21
CA LEU A 954 -13.97 -1.02 4.24
C LEU A 954 -13.76 -2.00 5.37
N ASN A 955 -12.94 -3.06 5.11
CA ASN A 955 -12.61 -4.11 6.07
C ASN A 955 -13.86 -4.69 6.75
N VAL A 956 -14.88 -4.98 5.94
CA VAL A 956 -16.24 -5.32 6.41
C VAL A 956 -16.23 -6.56 7.28
N PHE A 957 -15.43 -7.57 6.89
CA PHE A 957 -15.27 -8.79 7.65
C PHE A 957 -13.91 -9.48 7.37
N THR A 958 -13.30 -10.06 8.43
CA THR A 958 -12.06 -10.86 8.33
C THR A 958 -12.27 -12.23 8.93
N PHE A 959 -12.07 -13.29 8.14
CA PHE A 959 -12.07 -14.68 8.57
C PHE A 959 -10.65 -15.08 8.95
N HIS A 960 -10.41 -15.44 10.21
CA HIS A 960 -9.12 -15.89 10.74
C HIS A 960 -9.27 -16.72 12.00
N ASN A 961 -8.20 -17.41 12.41
CA ASN A 961 -8.17 -18.25 13.60
C ASN A 961 -7.24 -17.71 14.70
N VAL A 962 -6.73 -16.49 14.55
CA VAL A 962 -5.83 -15.88 15.52
C VAL A 962 -6.62 -15.46 16.76
N ASN A 963 -6.08 -15.77 17.94
CA ASN A 963 -6.66 -15.38 19.22
C ASN A 963 -6.28 -13.92 19.58
N PHE A 964 -6.67 -13.01 18.70
CA PHE A 964 -6.51 -11.56 18.81
C PHE A 964 -7.48 -10.87 17.82
N TRP A 965 -7.58 -9.53 17.84
CA TRP A 965 -8.50 -8.80 16.97
C TRP A 965 -8.26 -9.02 15.50
N ASP A 966 -6.98 -8.97 15.07
CA ASP A 966 -6.61 -9.06 13.67
C ASP A 966 -5.29 -9.79 13.46
N PRO A 967 -5.16 -10.62 12.42
CA PRO A 967 -3.93 -11.34 12.09
C PRO A 967 -2.87 -10.47 11.37
N GLU A 968 -3.21 -9.26 10.92
CA GLU A 968 -2.27 -8.44 10.17
C GLU A 968 -1.25 -7.78 11.10
N ARG A 969 0.02 -8.07 10.86
CA ARG A 969 1.19 -7.53 11.54
C ARG A 969 2.13 -6.93 10.50
N GLY A 970 3.20 -6.26 10.93
CA GLY A 970 4.28 -5.85 10.05
C GLY A 970 4.80 -6.99 9.16
N VAL A 971 5.60 -6.66 8.15
CA VAL A 971 6.19 -7.68 7.24
C VAL A 971 7.10 -8.68 7.96
N ASP A 972 7.60 -8.32 9.13
CA ASP A 972 8.37 -9.16 10.06
C ASP A 972 7.49 -9.97 11.01
N GLY A 973 6.16 -9.86 10.92
CA GLY A 973 5.20 -10.56 11.75
C GLY A 973 5.19 -10.14 13.22
N MET A 974 5.80 -9.00 13.52
CA MET A 974 5.95 -8.47 14.86
C MET A 974 5.15 -7.18 15.05
N GLY A 975 4.91 -6.79 16.27
CA GLY A 975 4.24 -5.56 16.66
C GLY A 975 3.67 -5.63 18.07
N TYR A 976 3.84 -4.55 18.84
CA TYR A 976 3.23 -4.38 20.15
C TYR A 976 2.15 -3.32 20.09
N GLY A 977 0.99 -3.59 20.67
CA GLY A 977 -0.03 -2.57 20.87
C GLY A 977 -0.24 -1.68 19.65
N ILE A 978 -0.16 -2.26 18.44
CA ILE A 978 -0.35 -1.56 17.18
C ILE A 978 -1.80 -1.11 17.08
N TYR A 979 -2.04 0.00 16.41
CA TYR A 979 -3.39 0.50 16.18
C TYR A 979 -4.16 -0.52 15.33
N PRO A 980 -5.25 -1.12 15.88
CA PRO A 980 -5.94 -2.24 15.24
C PRO A 980 -6.64 -1.84 13.94
N VAL A 981 -6.95 -2.83 13.11
CA VAL A 981 -7.76 -2.64 11.90
C VAL A 981 -9.14 -2.10 12.26
N THR A 982 -9.63 -1.16 11.46
CA THR A 982 -10.94 -0.52 11.62
C THR A 982 -11.87 -0.90 10.48
N LYS A 983 -13.16 -1.07 10.78
CA LYS A 983 -14.26 -1.08 9.82
C LYS A 983 -14.70 0.35 9.57
N THR A 984 -14.79 0.76 8.31
CA THR A 984 -15.22 2.11 7.96
C THR A 984 -16.37 2.05 6.97
N PHE A 985 -17.47 2.74 7.27
CA PHE A 985 -18.63 2.87 6.38
C PHE A 985 -18.73 4.31 5.90
N VAL A 986 -18.87 4.49 4.60
CA VAL A 986 -18.84 5.79 3.94
C VAL A 986 -20.05 5.96 3.03
N LEU A 987 -20.64 7.14 3.05
CA LEU A 987 -21.59 7.62 2.04
C LEU A 987 -20.90 8.68 1.18
N GLY A 988 -21.04 8.57 -0.13
CA GLY A 988 -20.43 9.48 -1.09
C GLY A 988 -21.43 10.01 -2.11
N LEU A 989 -21.19 11.25 -2.55
CA LEU A 989 -21.90 11.94 -3.60
C LEU A 989 -20.91 12.60 -4.55
N ASP A 990 -20.99 12.25 -5.82
CA ASP A 990 -20.26 12.90 -6.91
C ASP A 990 -21.24 13.69 -7.76
N LEU A 991 -20.98 14.98 -8.01
CA LEU A 991 -21.76 15.88 -8.85
C LEU A 991 -20.90 16.42 -9.98
N THR A 992 -21.36 16.30 -11.23
CA THR A 992 -20.73 16.90 -12.41
C THR A 992 -21.63 17.99 -12.95
N LEU A 993 -21.06 19.22 -13.08
CA LEU A 993 -21.75 20.44 -13.50
C LEU A 993 -21.43 20.78 -14.95
#